data_66eb690125476d3ac0e0ab25bc38e121
#
_entry.id   66eb690125476d3ac0e0ab25bc38e121
#
_cell.length_a   1.000
_cell.length_b   1.000
_cell.length_c   1.000
_cell.angle_alpha   90.00
_cell.angle_beta   90.00
_cell.angle_gamma   90.00
#
_symmetry.space_group_name_H-M   'P 1'
#
loop_
_entity.id
_entity.type
_entity.pdbx_description
1 polymer ?
#
loop_
_entity_poly.entity_id
_entity_poly.type
_entity_poly.pdbx_seq_one_letter_code
_entity_poly.pdbx_strand_id
1 'polypeptide(L)'
;MYRIIRKEQFSPRVFLFEVEAPLIAKARKAGHFVIVRTDPHGERIPLTISQADKQRGTITLVVQAVGVSTNKLAHMEVGDELADVVGPLGKATPIERFGTVVCAGGGVGIAPLLPIAQALKAAGNRVITVLAGRSRELIILEDEMRKVSDELIVMTDDGSYGRKGLVTEGIASVIEAEKVDRCFAIGPAVMMKFVCLLTKKHEIPTDVSLNTIMVDGTGMCGACRVTVGGQTRFVCVDGPEFDGHQVDFDEMLQRMRAFKPEEEEAMSDYQHHFDHLDTPPAPPAEAAPVQTVESRVEAVETTPSESDPAAEALNGSRDDAWRKALRTSLKPKERMAIPRVEMEELAPEIRAHELRMEVNRGLSVEQAQREASRCLDCANPGCVNGCPVKIDIPHFVKCIESGRFQAANQVLRATSTLPAVCGRVCPQEKQCESQCIHHKTGSAPVAVGYLERFAADYARLHPVAASADVPERGEAKGKVAVVGSGPAGLSFAGTMCQRGYDVTVFEALHEIGGVLKYGIPEFRLPNAVVDHEIQTLRESGVRFVKDCIVGKTISIEALEQEGYEGVFVASGAGLPNFMGIPGENATGILSSNEYLTRVNLMDASSALSDTPAPEGRHVVVVGGGNTAMDSVRTALRLGAETATVVYRRSETEMPARVEEVKHAREEGVRFLTLHNPVRYITDEAGHVRQVELQEMRLGEPDASGRRRPEPIEGAITRLDADLVIVSIGVSPNPIVPHAVKGLELGRKGTIAVDDHMQSSIPMLFAGGDIVRGGATVILAMGDGKRAAECMDEWLSERKG
;
A
#
# COMPACT_ATOMS: atom_id res chain seq x y z
N MET A 1 -15.63 -9.62 -10.00
CA MET A 1 -15.45 -11.08 -10.03
C MET A 1 -14.67 -11.40 -11.28
N TYR A 2 -13.62 -12.20 -11.15
CA TYR A 2 -12.68 -12.51 -12.22
C TYR A 2 -12.81 -14.01 -12.54
N ARG A 3 -13.81 -14.35 -13.37
CA ARG A 3 -14.15 -15.75 -13.67
C ARG A 3 -13.25 -16.33 -14.74
N ILE A 4 -12.79 -17.57 -14.55
CA ILE A 4 -12.11 -18.36 -15.56
C ILE A 4 -13.15 -18.91 -16.54
N ILE A 5 -13.03 -18.54 -17.82
CA ILE A 5 -14.00 -18.96 -18.86
C ILE A 5 -13.42 -19.99 -19.84
N ARG A 6 -12.10 -20.16 -19.83
CA ARG A 6 -11.40 -21.19 -20.60
C ARG A 6 -10.13 -21.60 -19.86
N LYS A 7 -9.86 -22.89 -19.86
CA LYS A 7 -8.60 -23.49 -19.42
C LYS A 7 -8.10 -24.43 -20.51
N GLU A 8 -6.80 -24.40 -20.80
CA GLU A 8 -6.15 -25.28 -21.74
C GLU A 8 -4.79 -25.67 -21.19
N GLN A 9 -4.42 -26.94 -21.31
CA GLN A 9 -3.13 -27.44 -20.86
C GLN A 9 -2.22 -27.64 -22.06
N PHE A 10 -1.11 -26.92 -22.12
CA PHE A 10 -0.12 -27.07 -23.18
C PHE A 10 0.89 -28.17 -22.91
N SER A 11 1.22 -28.39 -21.63
CA SER A 11 2.12 -29.44 -21.16
C SER A 11 1.76 -29.81 -19.71
N PRO A 12 2.37 -30.83 -19.09
CA PRO A 12 2.03 -31.21 -17.72
C PRO A 12 2.09 -30.09 -16.69
N ARG A 13 2.85 -29.03 -16.97
CA ARG A 13 3.07 -27.90 -16.05
C ARG A 13 2.73 -26.53 -16.64
N VAL A 14 2.24 -26.44 -17.87
CA VAL A 14 1.94 -25.15 -18.50
C VAL A 14 0.48 -25.09 -18.91
N PHE A 15 -0.23 -24.08 -18.40
CA PHE A 15 -1.65 -23.88 -18.57
C PHE A 15 -1.94 -22.51 -19.15
N LEU A 16 -2.98 -22.43 -19.98
CA LEU A 16 -3.58 -21.20 -20.45
C LEU A 16 -4.92 -21.00 -19.73
N PHE A 17 -5.15 -19.80 -19.26
CA PHE A 17 -6.41 -19.36 -18.69
C PHE A 17 -6.92 -18.13 -19.43
N GLU A 18 -8.21 -18.15 -19.82
CA GLU A 18 -8.93 -16.96 -20.26
C GLU A 18 -9.84 -16.50 -19.13
N VAL A 19 -9.67 -15.22 -18.71
CA VAL A 19 -10.30 -14.66 -17.50
C VAL A 19 -11.14 -13.45 -17.89
N GLU A 20 -12.34 -13.33 -17.34
CA GLU A 20 -13.19 -12.15 -17.48
C GLU A 20 -12.58 -10.96 -16.72
N ALA A 21 -12.16 -9.92 -17.45
CA ALA A 21 -11.58 -8.70 -16.91
C ALA A 21 -11.77 -7.54 -17.89
N PRO A 22 -13.00 -7.03 -18.08
CA PRO A 22 -13.35 -6.14 -19.20
C PRO A 22 -12.59 -4.80 -19.20
N LEU A 23 -12.38 -4.19 -18.03
CA LEU A 23 -11.61 -2.95 -17.92
C LEU A 23 -10.14 -3.18 -18.30
N ILE A 24 -9.54 -4.27 -17.84
CA ILE A 24 -8.16 -4.64 -18.14
C ILE A 24 -8.03 -4.96 -19.63
N ALA A 25 -8.93 -5.75 -20.20
CA ALA A 25 -8.93 -6.10 -21.61
C ALA A 25 -9.00 -4.87 -22.54
N LYS A 26 -9.83 -3.88 -22.17
CA LYS A 26 -9.96 -2.61 -22.89
C LYS A 26 -8.68 -1.77 -22.85
N ALA A 27 -8.01 -1.71 -21.70
CA ALA A 27 -6.84 -0.85 -21.45
C ALA A 27 -5.50 -1.51 -21.84
N ARG A 28 -5.46 -2.83 -22.00
CA ARG A 28 -4.23 -3.61 -22.23
C ARG A 28 -3.50 -3.21 -23.52
N LYS A 29 -2.17 -3.16 -23.45
CA LYS A 29 -1.21 -3.04 -24.57
C LYS A 29 -0.14 -4.14 -24.45
N ALA A 30 0.69 -4.36 -25.48
CA ALA A 30 1.83 -5.28 -25.43
C ALA A 30 2.79 -4.91 -24.29
N GLY A 31 3.35 -5.89 -23.61
CA GLY A 31 4.24 -5.71 -22.44
C GLY A 31 3.53 -5.55 -21.09
N HIS A 32 2.22 -5.30 -21.08
CA HIS A 32 1.47 -5.20 -19.82
C HIS A 32 1.27 -6.56 -19.14
N PHE A 33 1.25 -6.55 -17.81
CA PHE A 33 0.99 -7.70 -16.95
C PHE A 33 -0.13 -7.39 -15.94
N VAL A 34 -0.52 -8.36 -15.15
CA VAL A 34 -1.45 -8.25 -14.01
C VAL A 34 -0.83 -8.86 -12.78
N ILE A 35 -1.26 -8.43 -11.60
CA ILE A 35 -1.10 -9.18 -10.36
C ILE A 35 -2.35 -10.02 -10.18
N VAL A 36 -2.16 -11.32 -9.90
CA VAL A 36 -3.25 -12.27 -9.64
C VAL A 36 -3.12 -12.81 -8.22
N ARG A 37 -4.26 -13.03 -7.57
CA ARG A 37 -4.39 -13.75 -6.31
C ARG A 37 -5.49 -14.79 -6.45
N THR A 38 -5.20 -16.05 -6.12
CA THR A 38 -6.12 -17.18 -6.34
C THR A 38 -7.27 -17.19 -5.35
N ASP A 39 -6.97 -16.95 -4.07
CA ASP A 39 -7.89 -17.00 -2.94
C ASP A 39 -7.55 -15.89 -1.92
N PRO A 40 -8.37 -15.66 -0.87
CA PRO A 40 -8.14 -14.60 0.11
C PRO A 40 -6.81 -14.68 0.88
N HIS A 41 -6.22 -15.87 0.98
CA HIS A 41 -4.93 -16.11 1.65
C HIS A 41 -3.78 -16.27 0.66
N GLY A 42 -4.09 -16.29 -0.64
CA GLY A 42 -3.15 -16.48 -1.73
C GLY A 42 -2.12 -15.35 -1.85
N GLU A 43 -0.91 -15.69 -2.26
CA GLU A 43 0.12 -14.73 -2.58
C GLU A 43 -0.24 -13.94 -3.86
N ARG A 44 0.22 -12.72 -3.95
CA ARG A 44 0.08 -11.86 -5.13
C ARG A 44 1.20 -12.13 -6.12
N ILE A 45 0.88 -12.68 -7.29
CA ILE A 45 1.86 -13.06 -8.30
C ILE A 45 1.71 -12.28 -9.60
N PRO A 46 2.80 -11.81 -10.23
CA PRO A 46 2.76 -11.13 -11.52
C PRO A 46 2.62 -12.12 -12.67
N LEU A 47 1.64 -11.91 -13.55
CA LEU A 47 1.44 -12.69 -14.76
C LEU A 47 1.26 -11.78 -15.97
N THR A 48 2.00 -12.04 -17.05
CA THR A 48 1.89 -11.23 -18.27
C THR A 48 0.60 -11.54 -19.02
N ILE A 49 -0.05 -10.49 -19.54
CA ILE A 49 -1.23 -10.63 -20.40
C ILE A 49 -0.78 -11.02 -21.80
N SER A 50 -0.87 -12.30 -22.15
CA SER A 50 -0.49 -12.82 -23.45
C SER A 50 -1.41 -12.30 -24.56
N GLN A 51 -2.73 -12.36 -24.36
CA GLN A 51 -3.74 -11.86 -25.31
C GLN A 51 -4.87 -11.16 -24.57
N ALA A 52 -5.69 -10.41 -25.29
CA ALA A 52 -6.91 -9.81 -24.77
C ALA A 52 -7.95 -9.65 -25.88
N ASP A 53 -9.20 -10.00 -25.56
CA ASP A 53 -10.35 -9.73 -26.41
C ASP A 53 -11.18 -8.59 -25.81
N LYS A 54 -11.12 -7.43 -26.47
CA LYS A 54 -11.84 -6.23 -26.02
C LYS A 54 -13.35 -6.33 -26.15
N GLN A 55 -13.85 -7.16 -27.10
CA GLN A 55 -15.29 -7.34 -27.32
C GLN A 55 -15.88 -8.29 -26.28
N ARG A 56 -15.16 -9.36 -25.99
CA ARG A 56 -15.57 -10.33 -24.95
C ARG A 56 -15.21 -9.85 -23.54
N GLY A 57 -14.33 -8.85 -23.41
CA GLY A 57 -13.86 -8.35 -22.12
C GLY A 57 -12.97 -9.35 -21.39
N THR A 58 -12.13 -10.10 -22.12
CA THR A 58 -11.32 -11.17 -21.55
C THR A 58 -9.83 -10.94 -21.75
N ILE A 59 -9.03 -11.47 -20.83
CA ILE A 59 -7.57 -11.52 -20.93
C ILE A 59 -7.10 -12.98 -20.91
N THR A 60 -5.99 -13.27 -21.58
CA THR A 60 -5.36 -14.59 -21.59
C THR A 60 -4.06 -14.55 -20.80
N LEU A 61 -3.94 -15.45 -19.84
CA LEU A 61 -2.76 -15.68 -19.02
C LEU A 61 -2.18 -17.07 -19.32
N VAL A 62 -0.87 -17.16 -19.43
CA VAL A 62 -0.18 -18.46 -19.56
C VAL A 62 0.73 -18.61 -18.34
N VAL A 63 0.56 -19.73 -17.64
CA VAL A 63 1.15 -19.96 -16.33
C VAL A 63 1.90 -21.27 -16.31
N GLN A 64 3.11 -21.28 -15.76
CA GLN A 64 3.87 -22.47 -15.45
C GLN A 64 3.74 -22.80 -13.97
N ALA A 65 3.24 -23.97 -13.63
CA ALA A 65 3.07 -24.44 -12.25
C ALA A 65 4.47 -24.82 -11.67
N VAL A 66 5.01 -23.93 -10.83
CA VAL A 66 6.37 -24.08 -10.25
C VAL A 66 6.39 -23.91 -8.73
N GLY A 67 5.48 -23.14 -8.14
CA GLY A 67 5.35 -22.88 -6.70
C GLY A 67 3.90 -23.05 -6.25
N VAL A 68 3.63 -22.84 -4.97
CA VAL A 68 2.29 -23.03 -4.37
C VAL A 68 1.22 -22.27 -5.14
N SER A 69 1.35 -20.94 -5.29
CA SER A 69 0.36 -20.07 -5.93
C SER A 69 0.06 -20.50 -7.37
N THR A 70 1.07 -20.87 -8.16
CA THR A 70 0.88 -21.31 -9.54
C THR A 70 0.33 -22.73 -9.65
N ASN A 71 0.58 -23.61 -8.66
CA ASN A 71 -0.06 -24.92 -8.57
C ASN A 71 -1.54 -24.78 -8.15
N LYS A 72 -1.86 -23.92 -7.17
CA LYS A 72 -3.26 -23.59 -6.85
C LYS A 72 -4.01 -23.12 -8.09
N LEU A 73 -3.45 -22.19 -8.85
CA LEU A 73 -4.04 -21.72 -10.11
C LEU A 73 -4.20 -22.84 -11.13
N ALA A 74 -3.22 -23.75 -11.27
CA ALA A 74 -3.30 -24.89 -12.18
C ALA A 74 -4.43 -25.87 -11.83
N HIS A 75 -4.87 -25.93 -10.57
CA HIS A 75 -5.99 -26.77 -10.12
C HIS A 75 -7.36 -26.09 -10.27
N MET A 76 -7.41 -24.77 -10.48
CA MET A 76 -8.68 -24.07 -10.74
C MET A 76 -9.27 -24.49 -12.10
N GLU A 77 -10.60 -24.54 -12.17
CA GLU A 77 -11.34 -24.99 -13.34
C GLU A 77 -12.18 -23.87 -13.99
N VAL A 78 -12.73 -24.13 -15.16
CA VAL A 78 -13.65 -23.21 -15.83
C VAL A 78 -14.88 -22.99 -14.95
N GLY A 79 -15.18 -21.74 -14.65
CA GLY A 79 -16.26 -21.32 -13.76
C GLY A 79 -15.77 -20.85 -12.39
N ASP A 80 -14.54 -21.21 -11.99
CA ASP A 80 -13.94 -20.72 -10.76
C ASP A 80 -13.61 -19.23 -10.87
N GLU A 81 -13.51 -18.57 -9.73
CA GLU A 81 -13.24 -17.13 -9.63
C GLU A 81 -11.90 -16.87 -8.91
N LEU A 82 -11.08 -16.03 -9.51
CA LEU A 82 -9.89 -15.49 -8.86
C LEU A 82 -10.30 -14.42 -7.85
N ALA A 83 -9.63 -14.39 -6.70
CA ALA A 83 -9.89 -13.40 -5.67
C ALA A 83 -9.60 -11.98 -6.19
N ASP A 84 -8.46 -11.78 -6.85
CA ASP A 84 -8.06 -10.50 -7.41
C ASP A 84 -7.34 -10.64 -8.74
N VAL A 85 -7.59 -9.67 -9.64
CA VAL A 85 -6.81 -9.44 -10.87
C VAL A 85 -6.61 -7.94 -11.02
N VAL A 86 -5.41 -7.46 -10.72
CA VAL A 86 -5.07 -6.04 -10.70
C VAL A 86 -4.26 -5.67 -11.93
N GLY A 87 -4.70 -4.68 -12.69
CA GLY A 87 -3.97 -4.23 -13.88
C GLY A 87 -4.80 -3.40 -14.86
N PRO A 88 -4.26 -3.15 -16.07
CA PRO A 88 -2.94 -3.58 -16.54
C PRO A 88 -1.81 -2.81 -15.84
N LEU A 89 -0.73 -3.50 -15.54
CA LEU A 89 0.46 -2.97 -14.86
C LEU A 89 1.65 -2.86 -15.82
N GLY A 90 2.69 -2.19 -15.36
CA GLY A 90 3.90 -1.93 -16.15
C GLY A 90 3.72 -0.82 -17.19
N LYS A 91 4.77 -0.58 -17.96
CA LYS A 91 4.73 0.29 -19.14
C LYS A 91 4.49 -0.58 -20.37
N ALA A 92 3.75 -0.06 -21.34
CA ALA A 92 3.63 -0.72 -22.62
C ALA A 92 4.98 -0.75 -23.35
N THR A 93 5.30 -1.85 -24.00
CA THR A 93 6.50 -1.98 -24.84
C THR A 93 6.50 -0.90 -25.91
N PRO A 94 7.57 -0.12 -26.06
CA PRO A 94 7.71 0.82 -27.18
C PRO A 94 7.73 0.07 -28.51
N ILE A 95 6.74 0.32 -29.37
CA ILE A 95 6.62 -0.31 -30.67
C ILE A 95 6.89 0.73 -31.74
N GLU A 96 7.98 0.52 -32.48
CA GLU A 96 8.42 1.39 -33.56
C GLU A 96 8.85 0.54 -34.79
N ARG A 97 9.09 1.20 -35.92
CA ARG A 97 9.68 0.55 -37.09
C ARG A 97 11.20 0.57 -36.97
N PHE A 98 11.76 -0.47 -36.36
CA PHE A 98 13.21 -0.60 -36.15
C PHE A 98 13.94 -1.13 -37.38
N GLY A 99 13.31 -2.01 -38.17
CA GLY A 99 13.91 -2.74 -39.29
C GLY A 99 13.80 -4.27 -39.08
N THR A 100 14.95 -4.97 -39.05
CA THR A 100 14.96 -6.40 -38.71
C THR A 100 15.08 -6.58 -37.20
N VAL A 101 14.08 -7.22 -36.61
CA VAL A 101 14.03 -7.47 -35.17
C VAL A 101 14.07 -8.96 -34.85
N VAL A 102 14.87 -9.32 -33.86
CA VAL A 102 14.90 -10.69 -33.29
C VAL A 102 14.07 -10.73 -32.03
N CYS A 103 13.09 -11.63 -31.98
CA CYS A 103 12.24 -11.91 -30.84
C CYS A 103 12.65 -13.26 -30.22
N ALA A 104 13.34 -13.27 -29.08
CA ALA A 104 13.85 -14.45 -28.42
C ALA A 104 12.98 -14.84 -27.20
N GLY A 105 12.30 -15.97 -27.28
CA GLY A 105 11.40 -16.47 -26.23
C GLY A 105 11.86 -17.77 -25.61
N GLY A 106 11.97 -17.83 -24.26
CA GLY A 106 12.39 -19.04 -23.55
C GLY A 106 11.32 -19.63 -22.64
N GLY A 107 10.91 -20.89 -22.88
CA GLY A 107 9.87 -21.57 -22.07
C GLY A 107 8.57 -20.79 -22.00
N VAL A 108 8.03 -20.57 -20.79
CA VAL A 108 6.79 -19.78 -20.60
C VAL A 108 6.93 -18.33 -21.08
N GLY A 109 8.16 -17.79 -21.19
CA GLY A 109 8.46 -16.47 -21.74
C GLY A 109 8.09 -16.29 -23.22
N ILE A 110 7.73 -17.36 -23.93
CA ILE A 110 7.15 -17.30 -25.27
C ILE A 110 5.78 -16.59 -25.26
N ALA A 111 5.00 -16.80 -24.20
CA ALA A 111 3.64 -16.22 -24.09
C ALA A 111 3.65 -14.69 -23.96
N PRO A 112 4.47 -14.05 -23.11
CA PRO A 112 4.61 -12.58 -23.08
C PRO A 112 5.28 -12.01 -24.35
N LEU A 113 6.10 -12.76 -25.05
CA LEU A 113 6.73 -12.33 -26.29
C LEU A 113 5.74 -12.20 -27.45
N LEU A 114 4.72 -13.05 -27.50
CA LEU A 114 3.74 -13.10 -28.62
C LEU A 114 3.09 -11.74 -28.89
N PRO A 115 2.51 -11.03 -27.92
CA PRO A 115 1.90 -9.71 -28.18
C PRO A 115 2.90 -8.64 -28.63
N ILE A 116 4.16 -8.77 -28.24
CA ILE A 116 5.23 -7.87 -28.69
C ILE A 116 5.57 -8.16 -30.15
N ALA A 117 5.76 -9.42 -30.50
CA ALA A 117 6.02 -9.84 -31.89
C ALA A 117 4.86 -9.44 -32.82
N GLN A 118 3.61 -9.64 -32.40
CA GLN A 118 2.42 -9.18 -33.13
C GLN A 118 2.44 -7.66 -33.39
N ALA A 119 2.74 -6.87 -32.36
CA ALA A 119 2.77 -5.42 -32.46
C ALA A 119 3.91 -4.94 -33.35
N LEU A 120 5.10 -5.53 -33.22
CA LEU A 120 6.26 -5.24 -34.07
C LEU A 120 6.00 -5.57 -35.53
N LYS A 121 5.36 -6.72 -35.81
CA LYS A 121 4.96 -7.12 -37.18
C LYS A 121 3.96 -6.13 -37.76
N ALA A 122 2.96 -5.72 -36.98
CA ALA A 122 1.95 -4.74 -37.39
C ALA A 122 2.56 -3.35 -37.68
N ALA A 123 3.66 -3.00 -36.98
CA ALA A 123 4.42 -1.77 -37.21
C ALA A 123 5.32 -1.82 -38.47
N GLY A 124 5.35 -2.95 -39.18
CA GLY A 124 6.11 -3.12 -40.44
C GLY A 124 7.55 -3.51 -40.26
N ASN A 125 7.92 -4.13 -39.15
CA ASN A 125 9.22 -4.74 -38.95
C ASN A 125 9.32 -6.12 -39.65
N ARG A 126 10.54 -6.51 -40.05
CA ARG A 126 10.87 -7.89 -40.31
C ARG A 126 11.10 -8.60 -38.98
N VAL A 127 10.24 -9.55 -38.65
CA VAL A 127 10.27 -10.25 -37.35
C VAL A 127 10.85 -11.64 -37.51
N ILE A 128 11.98 -11.90 -36.90
CA ILE A 128 12.62 -13.22 -36.80
C ILE A 128 12.46 -13.70 -35.36
N THR A 129 11.77 -14.81 -35.18
CA THR A 129 11.54 -15.35 -33.83
C THR A 129 12.41 -16.58 -33.55
N VAL A 130 13.06 -16.59 -32.40
CA VAL A 130 13.78 -17.74 -31.87
C VAL A 130 13.07 -18.23 -30.63
N LEU A 131 12.36 -19.36 -30.74
CA LEU A 131 11.73 -20.05 -29.61
C LEU A 131 12.71 -21.04 -29.00
N ALA A 132 12.86 -21.05 -27.69
CA ALA A 132 13.75 -21.96 -27.00
C ALA A 132 13.09 -22.64 -25.80
N GLY A 133 13.47 -23.89 -25.54
CA GLY A 133 13.02 -24.65 -24.38
C GLY A 133 13.98 -25.77 -24.05
N ARG A 134 13.91 -26.30 -22.84
CA ARG A 134 14.70 -27.49 -22.48
C ARG A 134 14.32 -28.69 -23.32
N SER A 135 13.03 -28.84 -23.63
CA SER A 135 12.46 -29.94 -24.41
C SER A 135 11.27 -29.43 -25.24
N ARG A 136 10.75 -30.29 -26.14
CA ARG A 136 9.53 -30.00 -26.95
C ARG A 136 8.36 -29.48 -26.11
N GLU A 137 8.13 -30.01 -24.93
CA GLU A 137 6.98 -29.69 -24.09
C GLU A 137 6.95 -28.23 -23.62
N LEU A 138 8.10 -27.56 -23.65
CA LEU A 138 8.23 -26.13 -23.29
C LEU A 138 8.19 -25.20 -24.50
N ILE A 139 8.01 -25.72 -25.72
CA ILE A 139 7.74 -24.94 -26.92
C ILE A 139 6.24 -24.78 -27.04
N ILE A 140 5.75 -23.62 -26.64
CA ILE A 140 4.31 -23.29 -26.61
C ILE A 140 4.01 -22.21 -27.66
N LEU A 141 2.75 -22.08 -28.07
CA LEU A 141 2.25 -21.03 -28.99
C LEU A 141 3.06 -20.92 -30.30
N GLU A 142 3.61 -22.03 -30.80
CA GLU A 142 4.42 -22.03 -32.01
C GLU A 142 3.60 -21.61 -33.23
N ASP A 143 2.39 -22.12 -33.38
CA ASP A 143 1.52 -21.80 -34.52
C ASP A 143 1.10 -20.33 -34.54
N GLU A 144 0.83 -19.74 -33.38
CA GLU A 144 0.52 -18.32 -33.23
C GLU A 144 1.74 -17.47 -33.56
N MET A 145 2.91 -17.86 -33.05
CA MET A 145 4.15 -17.15 -33.30
C MET A 145 4.57 -17.21 -34.78
N ARG A 146 4.35 -18.36 -35.42
CA ARG A 146 4.60 -18.55 -36.86
C ARG A 146 3.79 -17.61 -37.75
N LYS A 147 2.55 -17.27 -37.35
CA LYS A 147 1.68 -16.35 -38.08
C LYS A 147 2.20 -14.90 -38.08
N VAL A 148 2.99 -14.54 -37.10
CA VAL A 148 3.47 -13.16 -36.89
C VAL A 148 4.95 -12.99 -37.14
N SER A 149 5.66 -14.07 -37.48
CA SER A 149 7.09 -14.08 -37.79
C SER A 149 7.34 -14.23 -39.28
N ASP A 150 8.32 -13.52 -39.82
CA ASP A 150 8.84 -13.76 -41.19
C ASP A 150 9.70 -15.03 -41.24
N GLU A 151 10.38 -15.32 -40.14
CA GLU A 151 11.15 -16.52 -39.94
C GLU A 151 11.01 -17.01 -38.49
N LEU A 152 10.89 -18.32 -38.32
CA LEU A 152 10.76 -18.96 -37.01
C LEU A 152 11.81 -20.06 -36.85
N ILE A 153 12.66 -19.91 -35.86
CA ILE A 153 13.69 -20.87 -35.47
C ILE A 153 13.26 -21.47 -34.12
N VAL A 154 13.26 -22.79 -34.04
CA VAL A 154 13.00 -23.52 -32.80
C VAL A 154 14.25 -24.22 -32.32
N MET A 155 14.59 -24.01 -31.03
CA MET A 155 15.76 -24.58 -30.35
C MET A 155 15.29 -25.40 -29.14
N THR A 156 15.87 -26.59 -28.95
CA THR A 156 15.69 -27.35 -27.71
C THR A 156 17.04 -27.81 -27.18
N ASP A 157 17.25 -27.69 -25.86
CA ASP A 157 18.53 -28.03 -25.23
C ASP A 157 18.84 -29.53 -25.40
N ASP A 158 17.82 -30.38 -25.28
CA ASP A 158 17.93 -31.83 -25.41
C ASP A 158 17.91 -32.37 -26.87
N GLY A 159 17.49 -31.51 -27.83
CA GLY A 159 17.35 -31.87 -29.24
C GLY A 159 16.08 -32.67 -29.54
N SER A 160 15.11 -32.68 -28.64
CA SER A 160 13.81 -33.38 -28.82
C SER A 160 12.91 -32.76 -29.88
N TYR A 161 13.19 -31.49 -30.26
CA TYR A 161 12.43 -30.79 -31.30
C TYR A 161 13.23 -29.61 -31.88
N GLY A 162 13.04 -29.33 -33.17
CA GLY A 162 13.75 -28.25 -33.86
C GLY A 162 15.27 -28.48 -33.94
N ARG A 163 16.04 -27.44 -33.74
CA ARG A 163 17.52 -27.52 -33.69
C ARG A 163 17.97 -27.78 -32.24
N LYS A 164 18.92 -28.66 -32.04
CA LYS A 164 19.54 -28.85 -30.73
C LYS A 164 20.48 -27.68 -30.42
N GLY A 165 20.34 -27.09 -29.25
CA GLY A 165 21.23 -26.02 -28.76
C GLY A 165 20.46 -24.95 -27.99
N LEU A 166 21.19 -23.92 -27.57
CA LEU A 166 20.66 -22.81 -26.76
C LEU A 166 20.08 -21.70 -27.65
N VAL A 167 19.21 -20.84 -27.08
CA VAL A 167 18.66 -19.69 -27.77
C VAL A 167 19.72 -18.78 -28.36
N THR A 168 20.85 -18.61 -27.69
CA THR A 168 21.99 -17.81 -28.13
C THR A 168 22.62 -18.33 -29.44
N GLU A 169 22.60 -19.63 -29.68
CA GLU A 169 23.08 -20.21 -30.94
C GLU A 169 22.10 -19.94 -32.09
N GLY A 170 20.81 -19.98 -31.80
CA GLY A 170 19.76 -19.55 -32.75
C GLY A 170 19.89 -18.09 -33.13
N ILE A 171 20.07 -17.19 -32.15
CA ILE A 171 20.29 -15.77 -32.39
C ILE A 171 21.60 -15.53 -33.15
N ALA A 172 22.68 -16.19 -32.81
CA ALA A 172 23.95 -16.08 -33.51
C ALA A 172 23.83 -16.44 -35.00
N SER A 173 23.08 -17.51 -35.33
CA SER A 173 22.82 -17.89 -36.72
C SER A 173 22.08 -16.82 -37.53
N VAL A 174 21.19 -16.04 -36.88
CA VAL A 174 20.51 -14.91 -37.51
C VAL A 174 21.47 -13.76 -37.72
N ILE A 175 22.28 -13.42 -36.71
CA ILE A 175 23.28 -12.33 -36.79
C ILE A 175 24.30 -12.57 -37.88
N GLU A 176 24.69 -13.82 -38.08
CA GLU A 176 25.59 -14.24 -39.15
C GLU A 176 24.94 -14.15 -40.56
N ALA A 177 23.64 -14.38 -40.65
CA ALA A 177 22.92 -14.40 -41.91
C ALA A 177 22.49 -13.00 -42.40
N GLU A 178 22.07 -12.13 -41.49
CA GLU A 178 21.60 -10.78 -41.86
C GLU A 178 21.82 -9.79 -40.70
N LYS A 179 21.74 -8.51 -41.04
CA LYS A 179 21.82 -7.41 -40.06
C LYS A 179 20.59 -7.40 -39.16
N VAL A 180 20.78 -7.41 -37.86
CA VAL A 180 19.75 -7.27 -36.82
C VAL A 180 19.82 -5.85 -36.26
N ASP A 181 18.68 -5.14 -36.25
CA ASP A 181 18.59 -3.76 -35.76
C ASP A 181 18.18 -3.69 -34.29
N ARG A 182 17.45 -4.68 -33.76
CA ARG A 182 17.03 -4.74 -32.36
C ARG A 182 16.70 -6.18 -31.93
N CYS A 183 16.89 -6.48 -30.65
CA CYS A 183 16.53 -7.76 -30.05
C CYS A 183 15.54 -7.55 -28.88
N PHE A 184 14.54 -8.40 -28.78
CA PHE A 184 13.65 -8.52 -27.63
C PHE A 184 13.80 -9.92 -27.03
N ALA A 185 14.18 -10.01 -25.75
CA ALA A 185 14.40 -11.31 -25.11
C ALA A 185 13.56 -11.45 -23.83
N ILE A 186 12.75 -12.50 -23.79
CA ILE A 186 11.85 -12.79 -22.66
C ILE A 186 11.97 -14.28 -22.29
N GLY A 187 12.29 -14.56 -21.04
CA GLY A 187 12.45 -15.91 -20.53
C GLY A 187 13.15 -15.93 -19.17
N PRO A 188 13.73 -17.06 -18.79
CA PRO A 188 14.51 -17.14 -17.55
C PRO A 188 15.61 -16.08 -17.48
N ALA A 189 15.82 -15.47 -16.30
CA ALA A 189 16.79 -14.39 -16.12
C ALA A 189 18.21 -14.77 -16.62
N VAL A 190 18.62 -16.02 -16.40
CA VAL A 190 19.90 -16.55 -16.91
C VAL A 190 19.94 -16.53 -18.45
N MET A 191 18.85 -16.90 -19.12
CA MET A 191 18.73 -16.83 -20.58
C MET A 191 18.89 -15.39 -21.07
N MET A 192 18.14 -14.47 -20.49
CA MET A 192 18.20 -13.04 -20.85
C MET A 192 19.60 -12.47 -20.64
N LYS A 193 20.28 -12.81 -19.54
CA LYS A 193 21.68 -12.43 -19.28
C LYS A 193 22.59 -12.86 -20.43
N PHE A 194 22.54 -14.14 -20.87
CA PHE A 194 23.39 -14.62 -21.94
C PHE A 194 23.06 -14.07 -23.31
N VAL A 195 21.78 -13.83 -23.61
CA VAL A 195 21.34 -13.10 -24.82
C VAL A 195 21.94 -11.70 -24.82
N CYS A 196 21.85 -10.96 -23.71
CA CYS A 196 22.46 -9.62 -23.61
C CYS A 196 23.98 -9.64 -23.77
N LEU A 197 24.66 -10.64 -23.23
CA LEU A 197 26.11 -10.80 -23.43
C LEU A 197 26.48 -11.07 -24.91
N LEU A 198 25.65 -11.82 -25.63
CA LEU A 198 25.84 -12.06 -27.06
C LEU A 198 25.57 -10.77 -27.88
N THR A 199 24.40 -10.16 -27.71
CA THR A 199 23.97 -9.00 -28.50
C THR A 199 24.86 -7.78 -28.23
N LYS A 200 25.38 -7.61 -27.02
CA LYS A 200 26.34 -6.56 -26.65
C LYS A 200 27.64 -6.63 -27.48
N LYS A 201 28.15 -7.85 -27.78
CA LYS A 201 29.33 -8.04 -28.61
C LYS A 201 29.12 -7.60 -30.06
N HIS A 202 27.84 -7.61 -30.51
CA HIS A 202 27.46 -7.24 -31.88
C HIS A 202 26.80 -5.86 -31.91
N GLU A 203 26.84 -5.11 -30.80
CA GLU A 203 26.26 -3.76 -30.67
C GLU A 203 24.75 -3.67 -31.03
N ILE A 204 23.98 -4.75 -30.79
CA ILE A 204 22.56 -4.84 -31.07
C ILE A 204 21.76 -4.40 -29.84
N PRO A 205 21.01 -3.26 -29.88
CA PRO A 205 20.16 -2.86 -28.78
C PRO A 205 19.21 -3.99 -28.37
N THR A 206 19.12 -4.28 -27.08
CA THR A 206 18.39 -5.43 -26.59
C THR A 206 17.49 -5.05 -25.42
N ASP A 207 16.18 -5.24 -25.61
CA ASP A 207 15.18 -5.08 -24.55
C ASP A 207 14.93 -6.45 -23.90
N VAL A 208 14.88 -6.45 -22.57
CA VAL A 208 14.54 -7.64 -21.77
C VAL A 208 13.31 -7.33 -20.91
N SER A 209 12.39 -8.28 -20.79
CA SER A 209 11.24 -8.17 -19.89
C SER A 209 11.56 -8.88 -18.58
N LEU A 210 11.77 -8.10 -17.51
CA LEU A 210 12.23 -8.62 -16.22
C LEU A 210 11.10 -9.22 -15.40
N ASN A 211 11.41 -10.33 -14.76
CA ASN A 211 10.56 -11.06 -13.84
C ASN A 211 11.17 -11.03 -12.44
N THR A 212 10.72 -10.13 -11.59
CA THR A 212 11.17 -9.97 -10.20
C THR A 212 10.05 -10.29 -9.22
N ILE A 213 10.38 -10.49 -7.94
CA ILE A 213 9.38 -10.60 -6.86
C ILE A 213 8.55 -9.31 -6.83
N MET A 214 7.22 -9.43 -6.82
CA MET A 214 6.28 -8.32 -6.74
C MET A 214 5.22 -8.61 -5.69
N VAL A 215 4.85 -7.59 -4.90
CA VAL A 215 3.79 -7.69 -3.89
C VAL A 215 2.62 -6.78 -4.27
N ASP A 216 2.82 -5.46 -4.36
CA ASP A 216 1.75 -4.51 -4.66
C ASP A 216 1.54 -4.25 -6.16
N GLY A 217 2.60 -4.23 -6.96
CA GLY A 217 2.54 -4.01 -8.42
C GLY A 217 2.36 -2.55 -8.84
N THR A 218 2.18 -1.61 -7.90
CA THR A 218 1.91 -0.18 -8.18
C THR A 218 3.06 0.76 -7.82
N GLY A 219 4.23 0.20 -7.41
CA GLY A 219 5.41 0.95 -6.98
C GLY A 219 5.39 1.39 -5.53
N MET A 220 4.50 0.84 -4.71
CA MET A 220 4.36 1.24 -3.31
C MET A 220 5.35 0.51 -2.39
N CYS A 221 5.63 -0.77 -2.63
CA CYS A 221 6.42 -1.58 -1.70
C CYS A 221 7.92 -1.58 -2.00
N GLY A 222 8.34 -1.54 -3.26
CA GLY A 222 9.74 -1.61 -3.67
C GLY A 222 10.36 -3.01 -3.69
N ALA A 223 9.57 -4.08 -3.53
CA ALA A 223 10.03 -5.46 -3.63
C ALA A 223 10.69 -5.77 -4.98
N CYS A 224 10.13 -5.23 -6.06
CA CYS A 224 10.53 -5.45 -7.44
C CYS A 224 11.74 -4.60 -7.89
N ARG A 225 12.51 -4.03 -6.97
CA ARG A 225 13.66 -3.20 -7.35
C ARG A 225 14.78 -4.01 -8.01
N VAL A 226 15.42 -3.37 -8.97
CA VAL A 226 16.56 -3.91 -9.73
C VAL A 226 17.52 -2.77 -10.08
N THR A 227 18.80 -3.04 -10.18
CA THR A 227 19.79 -2.07 -10.66
C THR A 227 19.86 -2.06 -12.19
N VAL A 228 19.59 -0.91 -12.80
CA VAL A 228 19.70 -0.66 -14.23
C VAL A 228 20.53 0.60 -14.45
N GLY A 229 21.67 0.48 -15.14
CA GLY A 229 22.59 1.60 -15.37
C GLY A 229 23.10 2.23 -14.07
N GLY A 230 23.33 1.43 -13.03
CA GLY A 230 23.78 1.88 -11.71
C GLY A 230 22.71 2.62 -10.88
N GLN A 231 21.46 2.58 -11.30
CA GLN A 231 20.34 3.19 -10.58
C GLN A 231 19.29 2.15 -10.19
N THR A 232 18.75 2.27 -8.98
CA THR A 232 17.61 1.45 -8.55
C THR A 232 16.37 1.82 -9.36
N ARG A 233 15.74 0.83 -9.99
CA ARG A 233 14.48 0.91 -10.74
C ARG A 233 13.47 -0.06 -10.15
N PHE A 234 12.18 0.25 -10.35
CA PHE A 234 11.07 -0.59 -9.89
C PHE A 234 10.36 -1.22 -11.08
N VAL A 235 10.51 -2.53 -11.25
CA VAL A 235 10.03 -3.25 -12.44
C VAL A 235 8.54 -3.03 -12.69
N CYS A 236 7.71 -2.96 -11.65
CA CYS A 236 6.27 -2.79 -11.79
C CYS A 236 5.82 -1.42 -12.32
N VAL A 237 6.61 -0.35 -12.18
CA VAL A 237 6.25 1.01 -12.62
C VAL A 237 7.22 1.60 -13.63
N ASP A 238 8.50 1.18 -13.62
CA ASP A 238 9.52 1.63 -14.57
C ASP A 238 9.65 0.72 -15.78
N GLY A 239 9.35 -0.59 -15.63
CA GLY A 239 9.42 -1.65 -16.63
C GLY A 239 8.02 -2.17 -17.06
N PRO A 240 7.91 -3.46 -17.40
CA PRO A 240 8.89 -4.53 -17.17
C PRO A 240 10.08 -4.59 -18.15
N GLU A 241 10.00 -3.91 -19.31
CA GLU A 241 11.08 -3.89 -20.29
C GLU A 241 12.17 -2.87 -19.91
N PHE A 242 13.42 -3.28 -20.03
CA PHE A 242 14.62 -2.47 -19.81
C PHE A 242 15.69 -2.77 -20.85
N ASP A 243 16.59 -1.80 -21.07
CA ASP A 243 17.84 -2.05 -21.80
C ASP A 243 18.66 -3.13 -21.08
N GLY A 244 18.66 -4.33 -21.66
CA GLY A 244 19.29 -5.50 -21.07
C GLY A 244 20.79 -5.38 -20.88
N HIS A 245 21.46 -4.49 -21.65
CA HIS A 245 22.89 -4.24 -21.48
C HIS A 245 23.24 -3.43 -20.23
N GLN A 246 22.24 -2.83 -19.58
CA GLN A 246 22.41 -2.02 -18.37
C GLN A 246 21.87 -2.72 -17.10
N VAL A 247 21.19 -3.86 -17.22
CA VAL A 247 20.65 -4.63 -16.09
C VAL A 247 21.76 -5.35 -15.33
N ASP A 248 21.78 -5.21 -14.00
CA ASP A 248 22.58 -6.07 -13.14
C ASP A 248 21.85 -7.40 -12.88
N PHE A 249 22.08 -8.36 -13.76
CA PHE A 249 21.47 -9.69 -13.67
C PHE A 249 21.95 -10.51 -12.47
N ASP A 250 23.17 -10.28 -12.00
CA ASP A 250 23.71 -11.03 -10.85
C ASP A 250 23.01 -10.60 -9.56
N GLU A 251 22.84 -9.30 -9.35
CA GLU A 251 22.04 -8.76 -8.25
C GLU A 251 20.58 -9.25 -8.35
N MET A 252 19.97 -9.16 -9.53
CA MET A 252 18.59 -9.61 -9.74
C MET A 252 18.40 -11.08 -9.38
N LEU A 253 19.31 -11.96 -9.84
CA LEU A 253 19.26 -13.40 -9.57
C LEU A 253 19.44 -13.72 -8.09
N GLN A 254 20.25 -12.95 -7.35
CA GLN A 254 20.37 -13.07 -5.90
C GLN A 254 19.05 -12.70 -5.21
N ARG A 255 18.47 -11.55 -5.57
CA ARG A 255 17.19 -11.10 -4.97
C ARG A 255 16.03 -12.05 -5.23
N MET A 256 15.97 -12.68 -6.39
CA MET A 256 14.95 -13.68 -6.72
C MET A 256 14.99 -14.92 -5.80
N ARG A 257 16.05 -15.10 -5.02
CA ARG A 257 16.21 -16.21 -4.05
C ARG A 257 15.88 -15.79 -2.62
N ALA A 258 15.36 -14.58 -2.41
CA ALA A 258 15.17 -14.00 -1.07
C ALA A 258 14.29 -14.86 -0.15
N PHE A 259 13.32 -15.57 -0.70
CA PHE A 259 12.36 -16.40 0.04
C PHE A 259 12.40 -17.87 -0.41
N LYS A 260 13.53 -18.30 -0.98
CA LYS A 260 13.62 -19.66 -1.53
C LYS A 260 13.45 -20.77 -0.49
N PRO A 261 14.01 -20.68 0.73
CA PRO A 261 13.77 -21.67 1.76
C PRO A 261 12.29 -21.79 2.14
N GLU A 262 11.62 -20.67 2.31
CA GLU A 262 10.20 -20.59 2.67
C GLU A 262 9.31 -21.12 1.52
N GLU A 263 9.66 -20.82 0.27
CA GLU A 263 8.98 -21.36 -0.92
C GLU A 263 9.15 -22.89 -1.04
N GLU A 264 10.32 -23.43 -0.72
CA GLU A 264 10.60 -24.87 -0.73
C GLU A 264 9.82 -25.60 0.40
N GLU A 265 9.77 -25.03 1.60
CA GLU A 265 8.98 -25.53 2.73
C GLU A 265 7.49 -25.52 2.40
N ALA A 266 6.94 -24.38 2.00
CA ALA A 266 5.53 -24.24 1.61
C ALA A 266 5.14 -25.20 0.48
N MET A 267 6.03 -25.44 -0.49
CA MET A 267 5.77 -26.39 -1.56
C MET A 267 5.80 -27.85 -1.07
N SER A 268 6.66 -28.18 -0.12
CA SER A 268 6.69 -29.51 0.52
C SER A 268 5.39 -29.77 1.27
N ASP A 269 4.92 -28.81 2.06
CA ASP A 269 3.68 -28.91 2.81
C ASP A 269 2.46 -29.00 1.89
N TYR A 270 2.44 -28.22 0.81
CA TYR A 270 1.41 -28.28 -0.22
C TYR A 270 1.33 -29.67 -0.88
N GLN A 271 2.45 -30.28 -1.24
CA GLN A 271 2.53 -31.61 -1.82
C GLN A 271 2.05 -32.68 -0.84
N HIS A 272 2.50 -32.63 0.42
CA HIS A 272 2.05 -33.55 1.46
C HIS A 272 0.55 -33.48 1.66
N HIS A 273 -0.04 -32.28 1.62
CA HIS A 273 -1.48 -32.13 1.74
C HIS A 273 -2.24 -32.72 0.56
N PHE A 274 -1.74 -32.58 -0.66
CA PHE A 274 -2.36 -33.14 -1.88
C PHE A 274 -2.25 -34.66 -1.97
N ASP A 275 -1.12 -35.25 -1.55
CA ASP A 275 -0.92 -36.71 -1.59
C ASP A 275 -1.83 -37.47 -0.58
N HIS A 276 -2.42 -36.73 0.39
CA HIS A 276 -3.32 -37.30 1.38
C HIS A 276 -4.80 -36.91 1.19
N LEU A 277 -5.14 -36.22 0.07
CA LEU A 277 -6.51 -35.81 -0.24
C LEU A 277 -7.42 -36.92 -0.83
N ASP A 278 -7.44 -38.10 -0.22
CA ASP A 278 -8.60 -39.01 -0.36
C ASP A 278 -9.76 -38.63 0.62
N THR A 279 -9.58 -37.59 1.42
CA THR A 279 -10.60 -36.97 2.29
C THR A 279 -10.57 -35.46 2.10
N PRO A 280 -11.72 -34.81 1.76
CA PRO A 280 -11.73 -33.36 1.75
C PRO A 280 -11.28 -32.85 3.12
N PRO A 281 -10.39 -31.87 3.19
CA PRO A 281 -10.02 -31.27 4.47
C PRO A 281 -11.30 -30.82 5.14
N ALA A 282 -11.43 -31.14 6.42
CA ALA A 282 -12.43 -30.47 7.25
C ALA A 282 -12.20 -28.96 7.04
N PRO A 283 -13.28 -28.18 6.84
CA PRO A 283 -13.13 -26.73 6.75
C PRO A 283 -12.23 -26.33 7.93
N PRO A 284 -11.19 -25.52 7.69
CA PRO A 284 -10.32 -25.08 8.77
C PRO A 284 -11.24 -24.65 9.89
N ALA A 285 -11.04 -25.21 11.08
CA ALA A 285 -11.82 -24.81 12.25
C ALA A 285 -11.82 -23.29 12.22
N GLU A 286 -13.01 -22.68 12.07
CA GLU A 286 -13.14 -21.23 12.02
C GLU A 286 -12.14 -20.70 13.02
N ALA A 287 -11.16 -19.93 12.54
CA ALA A 287 -10.12 -19.38 13.40
C ALA A 287 -10.89 -18.77 14.55
N ALA A 288 -10.68 -19.27 15.74
CA ALA A 288 -11.50 -18.90 16.90
C ALA A 288 -11.62 -17.38 16.83
N PRO A 289 -12.85 -16.84 16.78
CA PRO A 289 -13.03 -15.43 16.48
C PRO A 289 -12.00 -14.73 17.32
N VAL A 290 -11.10 -13.99 16.64
CA VAL A 290 -10.04 -13.24 17.32
C VAL A 290 -10.79 -12.59 18.45
N GLN A 291 -10.51 -12.98 19.69
CA GLN A 291 -11.13 -12.31 20.82
C GLN A 291 -10.64 -10.88 20.67
N THR A 292 -11.42 -10.12 19.87
CA THR A 292 -11.42 -8.68 19.99
C THR A 292 -11.65 -8.52 21.46
N VAL A 293 -10.57 -8.22 22.19
CA VAL A 293 -10.70 -7.85 23.58
C VAL A 293 -11.63 -6.67 23.50
N GLU A 294 -12.90 -6.97 23.69
CA GLU A 294 -13.94 -5.98 23.80
C GLU A 294 -13.36 -4.94 24.75
N SER A 295 -13.08 -3.78 24.19
CA SER A 295 -12.65 -2.65 25.01
C SER A 295 -13.61 -2.69 26.20
N ARG A 296 -13.11 -2.58 27.42
CA ARG A 296 -13.90 -2.66 28.67
C ARG A 296 -14.90 -1.50 28.77
N VAL A 297 -15.74 -1.36 27.79
CA VAL A 297 -17.03 -0.72 27.91
C VAL A 297 -17.96 -1.88 28.30
N GLU A 298 -17.81 -2.39 29.52
CA GLU A 298 -18.79 -3.28 30.11
C GLU A 298 -20.14 -2.62 29.93
N ALA A 299 -21.11 -3.38 29.41
CA ALA A 299 -22.49 -2.95 29.32
C ALA A 299 -22.94 -2.50 30.72
N VAL A 300 -22.76 -1.24 31.01
CA VAL A 300 -23.50 -0.62 32.09
C VAL A 300 -24.93 -0.59 31.60
N GLU A 301 -25.80 -1.41 32.20
CA GLU A 301 -27.24 -1.31 32.05
C GLU A 301 -27.67 0.09 32.51
N THR A 302 -27.48 1.07 31.65
CA THR A 302 -28.18 2.34 31.76
C THR A 302 -29.50 2.16 31.06
N THR A 303 -30.57 2.05 31.82
CA THR A 303 -31.93 2.19 31.28
C THR A 303 -31.95 3.38 30.32
N PRO A 304 -32.35 3.19 29.05
CA PRO A 304 -32.49 4.31 28.13
C PRO A 304 -33.49 5.31 28.72
N SER A 305 -33.09 6.54 28.95
CA SER A 305 -34.05 7.64 29.22
C SER A 305 -34.87 7.84 27.95
N GLU A 306 -36.19 7.89 28.09
CA GLU A 306 -37.19 7.89 27.02
C GLU A 306 -37.16 9.09 26.04
N SER A 307 -36.13 9.89 26.00
CA SER A 307 -35.92 10.94 24.99
C SER A 307 -34.47 10.97 24.60
N ASP A 308 -34.14 10.48 23.39
CA ASP A 308 -32.83 10.64 22.82
C ASP A 308 -32.63 12.11 22.39
N PRO A 309 -31.74 12.88 23.06
CA PRO A 309 -31.47 14.26 22.69
C PRO A 309 -30.45 14.38 21.54
N ALA A 310 -30.31 13.35 20.71
CA ALA A 310 -29.33 13.33 19.63
C ALA A 310 -29.45 14.50 18.66
N ALA A 311 -30.68 14.93 18.33
CA ALA A 311 -30.96 16.08 17.44
C ALA A 311 -30.60 17.44 18.07
N GLU A 312 -30.72 17.60 19.39
CA GLU A 312 -30.34 18.83 20.09
C GLU A 312 -28.84 19.02 20.22
N ALA A 313 -28.07 17.92 20.22
CA ALA A 313 -26.61 17.98 20.42
C ALA A 313 -25.83 18.47 19.19
N LEU A 314 -26.35 18.26 17.97
CA LEU A 314 -25.68 18.71 16.73
C LEU A 314 -25.65 20.25 16.61
N ASN A 315 -26.61 20.95 17.13
CA ASN A 315 -26.72 22.41 17.10
C ASN A 315 -26.36 23.07 18.44
N GLY A 316 -25.72 22.32 19.35
CA GLY A 316 -25.44 22.75 20.71
C GLY A 316 -24.53 23.97 20.80
N SER A 317 -25.09 25.12 21.10
CA SER A 317 -24.32 26.32 21.38
C SER A 317 -23.57 26.19 22.72
N ARG A 318 -22.42 26.86 22.81
CA ARG A 318 -21.67 26.99 24.07
C ARG A 318 -22.55 27.57 25.20
N ASP A 319 -23.57 28.37 24.86
CA ASP A 319 -24.47 29.06 25.80
C ASP A 319 -25.76 28.30 26.10
N ASP A 320 -25.93 27.08 25.56
CA ASP A 320 -27.04 26.20 25.91
C ASP A 320 -27.07 25.91 27.41
N ALA A 321 -28.26 25.83 27.97
CA ALA A 321 -28.47 25.70 29.41
C ALA A 321 -27.68 24.52 30.03
N TRP A 322 -27.72 23.37 29.38
CA TRP A 322 -27.00 22.16 29.83
C TRP A 322 -25.50 22.36 29.85
N ARG A 323 -24.95 22.91 28.77
CA ARG A 323 -23.50 23.12 28.59
C ARG A 323 -22.97 24.22 29.52
N LYS A 324 -23.77 25.29 29.70
CA LYS A 324 -23.49 26.33 30.67
C LYS A 324 -23.54 25.82 32.12
N ALA A 325 -24.50 24.98 32.46
CA ALA A 325 -24.60 24.35 33.80
C ALA A 325 -23.33 23.48 34.08
N LEU A 326 -22.93 22.64 33.16
CA LEU A 326 -21.67 21.87 33.30
C LEU A 326 -20.47 22.80 33.49
N ARG A 327 -20.33 23.83 32.64
CA ARG A 327 -19.19 24.75 32.75
C ARG A 327 -19.11 25.47 34.08
N THR A 328 -20.25 25.75 34.72
CA THR A 328 -20.34 26.46 36.01
C THR A 328 -20.33 25.53 37.22
N SER A 329 -20.51 24.21 37.04
CA SER A 329 -20.52 23.23 38.15
C SER A 329 -19.19 23.17 38.91
N LEU A 330 -18.07 23.34 38.19
CA LEU A 330 -16.74 23.44 38.76
C LEU A 330 -16.03 24.70 38.29
N LYS A 331 -15.30 25.34 39.21
CA LYS A 331 -14.50 26.51 38.86
C LYS A 331 -13.32 26.13 37.96
N PRO A 332 -12.81 27.03 37.09
CA PRO A 332 -11.64 26.72 36.24
C PRO A 332 -10.44 26.15 36.98
N LYS A 333 -10.12 26.68 38.18
CA LYS A 333 -9.04 26.14 39.02
C LYS A 333 -9.28 24.72 39.49
N GLU A 334 -10.52 24.36 39.80
CA GLU A 334 -10.89 23.02 40.22
C GLU A 334 -10.75 22.02 39.07
N ARG A 335 -11.21 22.38 37.85
CA ARG A 335 -11.02 21.59 36.64
C ARG A 335 -9.56 21.37 36.28
N MET A 336 -8.75 22.43 36.43
CA MET A 336 -7.31 22.38 36.16
C MET A 336 -6.52 21.56 37.18
N ALA A 337 -7.06 21.40 38.40
CA ALA A 337 -6.45 20.57 39.44
C ALA A 337 -6.74 19.07 39.30
N ILE A 338 -7.68 18.68 38.45
CA ILE A 338 -7.96 17.26 38.16
C ILE A 338 -6.76 16.70 37.37
N PRO A 339 -6.10 15.64 37.87
CA PRO A 339 -4.99 15.02 37.12
C PRO A 339 -5.50 14.41 35.81
N ARG A 340 -4.66 14.47 34.76
CA ARG A 340 -4.92 13.82 33.48
C ARG A 340 -5.08 12.31 33.71
N VAL A 341 -6.08 11.72 33.07
CA VAL A 341 -6.28 10.29 33.07
C VAL A 341 -5.23 9.63 32.17
N GLU A 342 -4.59 8.61 32.66
CA GLU A 342 -3.70 7.76 31.88
C GLU A 342 -4.51 6.57 31.34
N MET A 343 -4.32 6.26 30.05
CA MET A 343 -4.96 5.12 29.41
C MET A 343 -4.24 3.84 29.84
N GLU A 344 -4.99 2.80 30.15
CA GLU A 344 -4.42 1.48 30.38
C GLU A 344 -3.78 0.94 29.10
N GLU A 345 -2.62 0.32 29.25
CA GLU A 345 -1.85 -0.30 28.17
C GLU A 345 -1.62 -1.78 28.49
N LEU A 346 -1.45 -2.62 27.47
CA LEU A 346 -0.96 -3.98 27.66
C LEU A 346 0.43 -3.95 28.27
N ALA A 347 0.71 -4.86 29.20
CA ALA A 347 2.03 -4.99 29.80
C ALA A 347 3.11 -5.21 28.72
N PRO A 348 4.27 -4.56 28.82
CA PRO A 348 5.33 -4.62 27.80
C PRO A 348 5.73 -6.04 27.41
N GLU A 349 5.79 -6.96 28.40
CA GLU A 349 6.16 -8.36 28.19
C GLU A 349 5.13 -9.14 27.37
N ILE A 350 3.85 -8.74 27.43
CA ILE A 350 2.77 -9.33 26.63
C ILE A 350 2.77 -8.70 25.24
N ARG A 351 2.71 -7.36 25.18
CA ARG A 351 2.52 -6.66 23.92
C ARG A 351 3.71 -6.80 22.97
N ALA A 352 4.93 -7.08 23.46
CA ALA A 352 6.10 -7.31 22.64
C ALA A 352 6.00 -8.58 21.77
N HIS A 353 5.09 -9.50 22.09
CA HIS A 353 4.87 -10.77 21.39
C HIS A 353 3.49 -10.89 20.74
N GLU A 354 2.61 -9.90 20.95
CA GLU A 354 1.23 -9.93 20.47
C GLU A 354 1.04 -9.01 19.25
N LEU A 355 0.97 -9.61 18.05
CA LEU A 355 0.88 -8.86 16.80
C LEU A 355 -0.50 -8.22 16.58
N ARG A 356 -1.58 -8.88 17.01
CA ARG A 356 -2.97 -8.52 16.69
C ARG A 356 -3.71 -7.83 17.83
N MET A 357 -3.16 -7.77 19.03
CA MET A 357 -3.79 -7.13 20.17
C MET A 357 -3.44 -5.65 20.25
N GLU A 358 -4.46 -4.79 20.25
CA GLU A 358 -4.26 -3.34 20.42
C GLU A 358 -3.60 -3.04 21.75
N VAL A 359 -2.49 -2.27 21.73
CA VAL A 359 -1.69 -1.95 22.91
C VAL A 359 -2.47 -1.10 23.91
N ASN A 360 -3.11 -0.04 23.41
CA ASN A 360 -3.94 0.86 24.23
C ASN A 360 -5.32 0.24 24.48
N ARG A 361 -5.79 0.23 25.74
CA ARG A 361 -7.01 -0.47 26.15
C ARG A 361 -8.27 0.42 26.14
N GLY A 362 -8.13 1.73 25.86
CA GLY A 362 -9.25 2.68 25.93
C GLY A 362 -9.51 3.19 27.35
N LEU A 363 -10.59 3.95 27.51
CA LEU A 363 -11.03 4.49 28.77
C LEU A 363 -12.35 3.83 29.22
N SER A 364 -12.54 3.63 30.52
CA SER A 364 -13.87 3.34 31.05
C SER A 364 -14.77 4.58 30.98
N VAL A 365 -16.07 4.41 31.16
CA VAL A 365 -17.04 5.51 31.20
C VAL A 365 -16.65 6.55 32.26
N GLU A 366 -16.31 6.11 33.47
CA GLU A 366 -15.92 6.98 34.58
C GLU A 366 -14.60 7.72 34.29
N GLN A 367 -13.63 7.03 33.69
CA GLN A 367 -12.37 7.64 33.28
C GLN A 367 -12.60 8.70 32.21
N ALA A 368 -13.43 8.42 31.20
CA ALA A 368 -13.76 9.35 30.13
C ALA A 368 -14.52 10.60 30.65
N GLN A 369 -15.51 10.41 31.51
CA GLN A 369 -16.23 11.53 32.13
C GLN A 369 -15.34 12.40 33.03
N ARG A 370 -14.45 11.74 33.82
CA ARG A 370 -13.46 12.43 34.65
C ARG A 370 -12.49 13.25 33.80
N GLU A 371 -11.95 12.68 32.73
CA GLU A 371 -11.05 13.41 31.83
C GLU A 371 -11.79 14.55 31.10
N ALA A 372 -13.02 14.32 30.67
CA ALA A 372 -13.86 15.32 30.02
C ALA A 372 -14.19 16.51 30.94
N SER A 373 -14.34 16.27 32.25
CA SER A 373 -14.59 17.30 33.25
C SER A 373 -13.43 18.32 33.39
N ARG A 374 -12.23 17.98 32.95
CA ARG A 374 -11.09 18.89 32.91
C ARG A 374 -11.24 20.03 31.90
N CYS A 375 -12.03 19.81 30.84
CA CYS A 375 -12.24 20.80 29.78
C CYS A 375 -12.91 22.07 30.31
N LEU A 376 -12.29 23.22 30.03
CA LEU A 376 -12.80 24.54 30.44
C LEU A 376 -13.90 25.10 29.53
N ASP A 377 -14.21 24.43 28.43
CA ASP A 377 -15.17 24.92 27.42
C ASP A 377 -14.86 26.36 26.98
N CYS A 378 -13.66 26.57 26.46
CA CYS A 378 -13.14 27.89 26.12
C CYS A 378 -14.01 28.61 25.07
N ALA A 379 -14.15 29.94 25.19
CA ALA A 379 -14.83 30.74 24.18
C ALA A 379 -14.09 30.80 22.85
N ASN A 380 -12.73 30.82 22.93
CA ASN A 380 -11.84 30.75 21.76
C ASN A 380 -10.94 29.51 21.90
N PRO A 381 -11.44 28.32 21.49
CA PRO A 381 -10.74 27.06 21.74
C PRO A 381 -9.54 26.86 20.80
N GLY A 382 -8.31 27.01 21.36
CA GLY A 382 -7.07 26.78 20.61
C GLY A 382 -6.99 25.36 20.05
N CYS A 383 -7.53 24.38 20.78
CA CYS A 383 -7.56 22.97 20.33
C CYS A 383 -8.29 22.77 18.99
N VAL A 384 -9.40 23.49 18.74
CA VAL A 384 -10.11 23.46 17.44
C VAL A 384 -9.22 24.00 16.32
N ASN A 385 -8.49 25.07 16.59
CA ASN A 385 -7.54 25.63 15.61
C ASN A 385 -6.36 24.70 15.32
N GLY A 386 -5.95 23.90 16.31
CA GLY A 386 -4.92 22.89 16.15
C GLY A 386 -5.39 21.61 15.43
N CYS A 387 -6.72 21.43 15.22
CA CYS A 387 -7.26 20.28 14.50
C CYS A 387 -7.38 20.58 13.00
N PRO A 388 -6.73 19.80 12.10
CA PRO A 388 -6.81 20.02 10.66
C PRO A 388 -8.23 19.92 10.07
N VAL A 389 -9.11 19.10 10.64
CA VAL A 389 -10.51 18.96 10.21
C VAL A 389 -11.49 19.80 11.02
N LYS A 390 -10.98 20.60 11.98
CA LYS A 390 -11.78 21.56 12.77
C LYS A 390 -12.92 20.94 13.57
N ILE A 391 -12.65 19.82 14.26
CA ILE A 391 -13.62 19.23 15.20
C ILE A 391 -13.99 20.24 16.28
N ASP A 392 -15.28 20.37 16.61
CA ASP A 392 -15.73 21.15 17.79
C ASP A 392 -15.39 20.38 19.08
N ILE A 393 -14.10 20.43 19.44
CA ILE A 393 -13.54 19.68 20.56
C ILE A 393 -14.23 20.00 21.88
N PRO A 394 -14.47 21.27 22.27
CA PRO A 394 -15.17 21.54 23.51
C PRO A 394 -16.60 20.95 23.56
N HIS A 395 -17.29 20.92 22.43
CA HIS A 395 -18.65 20.40 22.36
C HIS A 395 -18.70 18.88 22.61
N PHE A 396 -17.96 18.08 21.83
CA PHE A 396 -17.97 16.63 22.04
C PHE A 396 -17.47 16.24 23.42
N VAL A 397 -16.46 16.96 23.95
CA VAL A 397 -15.94 16.72 25.31
C VAL A 397 -17.04 17.01 26.36
N LYS A 398 -17.84 18.06 26.20
CA LYS A 398 -18.95 18.35 27.12
C LYS A 398 -20.08 17.33 26.98
N CYS A 399 -20.32 16.80 25.80
CA CYS A 399 -21.25 15.67 25.61
C CYS A 399 -20.78 14.46 26.42
N ILE A 400 -19.47 14.12 26.40
CA ILE A 400 -18.94 13.00 27.23
C ILE A 400 -19.10 13.31 28.73
N GLU A 401 -18.75 14.52 29.18
CA GLU A 401 -18.90 14.93 30.60
C GLU A 401 -20.33 14.74 31.08
N SER A 402 -21.34 14.96 30.22
CA SER A 402 -22.75 14.83 30.53
C SER A 402 -23.36 13.45 30.37
N GLY A 403 -22.55 12.44 29.93
CA GLY A 403 -23.02 11.09 29.63
C GLY A 403 -23.72 10.93 28.27
N ARG A 404 -23.65 11.93 27.38
CA ARG A 404 -24.25 11.92 26.03
C ARG A 404 -23.24 11.38 25.00
N PHE A 405 -22.92 10.11 25.08
CA PHE A 405 -21.81 9.53 24.33
C PHE A 405 -22.11 9.41 22.83
N GLN A 406 -23.35 9.06 22.47
CA GLN A 406 -23.79 9.04 21.05
C GLN A 406 -23.75 10.43 20.43
N ALA A 407 -24.22 11.44 21.16
CA ALA A 407 -24.16 12.83 20.73
C ALA A 407 -22.70 13.31 20.54
N ALA A 408 -21.77 12.87 21.42
CA ALA A 408 -20.35 13.16 21.26
C ALA A 408 -19.81 12.63 19.92
N ASN A 409 -20.15 11.40 19.55
CA ASN A 409 -19.75 10.83 18.26
C ASN A 409 -20.40 11.56 17.07
N GLN A 410 -21.65 12.01 17.17
CA GLN A 410 -22.28 12.81 16.12
C GLN A 410 -21.55 14.15 15.90
N VAL A 411 -21.14 14.83 16.98
CA VAL A 411 -20.33 16.05 16.90
C VAL A 411 -18.99 15.80 16.22
N LEU A 412 -18.33 14.67 16.51
CA LEU A 412 -17.11 14.26 15.83
C LEU A 412 -17.36 14.06 14.33
N ARG A 413 -18.38 13.28 13.97
CA ARG A 413 -18.71 12.94 12.58
C ARG A 413 -19.22 14.11 11.74
N ALA A 414 -19.63 15.19 12.34
CA ALA A 414 -20.00 16.42 11.61
C ALA A 414 -18.83 17.01 10.80
N THR A 415 -17.59 16.74 11.20
CA THR A 415 -16.39 17.28 10.55
C THR A 415 -15.30 16.25 10.29
N SER A 416 -15.34 15.10 10.93
CA SER A 416 -14.38 14.00 10.78
C SER A 416 -15.07 12.74 10.27
N THR A 417 -14.61 12.19 9.17
CA THR A 417 -15.17 10.95 8.60
C THR A 417 -14.61 9.68 9.26
N LEU A 418 -13.47 9.78 9.98
CA LEU A 418 -12.76 8.65 10.57
C LEU A 418 -12.37 8.91 12.04
N PRO A 419 -13.33 9.22 12.94
CA PRO A 419 -13.00 9.60 14.31
C PRO A 419 -12.35 8.46 15.11
N ALA A 420 -12.77 7.20 14.92
CA ALA A 420 -12.18 6.05 15.60
C ALA A 420 -10.70 5.82 15.22
N VAL A 421 -10.34 6.14 13.97
CA VAL A 421 -8.95 6.11 13.49
C VAL A 421 -8.16 7.29 14.09
N CYS A 422 -8.71 8.51 14.02
CA CYS A 422 -8.04 9.72 14.50
C CYS A 422 -7.72 9.65 15.99
N GLY A 423 -8.63 9.16 16.81
CA GLY A 423 -8.41 8.99 18.25
C GLY A 423 -7.22 8.08 18.58
N ARG A 424 -6.82 7.17 17.64
CA ARG A 424 -5.71 6.24 17.81
C ARG A 424 -4.38 6.74 17.24
N VAL A 425 -4.41 7.34 16.04
CA VAL A 425 -3.18 7.57 15.27
C VAL A 425 -2.76 9.03 15.13
N CYS A 426 -3.61 9.99 15.46
CA CYS A 426 -3.24 11.41 15.42
C CYS A 426 -2.10 11.74 16.40
N PRO A 427 -1.11 12.56 16.01
CA PRO A 427 -0.12 13.10 16.94
C PRO A 427 -0.72 14.27 17.72
N GLN A 428 -1.68 13.98 18.61
CA GLN A 428 -2.45 15.01 19.35
C GLN A 428 -1.54 15.94 20.13
N GLU A 429 -0.43 15.43 20.67
CA GLU A 429 0.59 16.15 21.41
C GLU A 429 1.26 17.28 20.59
N LYS A 430 1.22 17.17 19.25
CA LYS A 430 1.75 18.18 18.31
C LYS A 430 0.65 19.04 17.67
N GLN A 431 -0.63 18.72 17.89
CA GLN A 431 -1.80 19.32 17.24
C GLN A 431 -2.77 19.93 18.27
N CYS A 432 -3.95 19.30 18.46
CA CYS A 432 -5.01 19.84 19.32
C CYS A 432 -4.59 19.98 20.78
N GLU A 433 -3.89 19.01 21.34
CA GLU A 433 -3.45 19.02 22.75
C GLU A 433 -2.37 20.08 23.00
N SER A 434 -1.43 20.30 22.03
CA SER A 434 -0.43 21.36 22.15
C SER A 434 -1.03 22.76 22.23
N GLN A 435 -2.25 22.95 21.71
CA GLN A 435 -2.97 24.23 21.73
C GLN A 435 -3.95 24.35 22.90
N CYS A 436 -4.06 23.31 23.73
CA CYS A 436 -4.92 23.34 24.92
C CYS A 436 -4.45 24.42 25.91
N ILE A 437 -5.42 25.13 26.52
CA ILE A 437 -5.10 26.15 27.53
C ILE A 437 -4.35 25.59 28.73
N HIS A 438 -4.62 24.33 29.12
CA HIS A 438 -3.89 23.65 30.18
C HIS A 438 -2.38 23.61 29.89
N HIS A 439 -2.01 23.24 28.66
CA HIS A 439 -0.61 23.21 28.26
C HIS A 439 0.07 24.61 28.38
N LYS A 440 -0.67 25.66 27.96
CA LYS A 440 -0.16 27.04 28.05
C LYS A 440 0.01 27.53 29.50
N THR A 441 -0.65 26.91 30.46
CA THR A 441 -0.55 27.25 31.91
C THR A 441 0.38 26.29 32.66
N GLY A 442 1.11 25.41 31.97
CA GLY A 442 2.04 24.45 32.55
C GLY A 442 1.38 23.20 33.15
N SER A 443 0.09 22.97 32.88
CA SER A 443 -0.62 21.74 33.28
C SER A 443 -0.72 20.76 32.09
N ALA A 444 -0.91 19.48 32.36
CA ALA A 444 -1.16 18.47 31.33
C ALA A 444 -2.43 18.82 30.54
N PRO A 445 -2.42 18.82 29.19
CA PRO A 445 -3.58 19.10 28.36
C PRO A 445 -4.69 18.09 28.60
N VAL A 446 -5.93 18.42 28.20
CA VAL A 446 -7.02 17.45 28.13
C VAL A 446 -6.66 16.38 27.11
N ALA A 447 -6.87 15.10 27.44
CA ALA A 447 -6.56 13.95 26.59
C ALA A 447 -7.58 13.82 25.43
N VAL A 448 -7.50 14.76 24.47
CA VAL A 448 -8.48 14.90 23.38
C VAL A 448 -8.57 13.62 22.56
N GLY A 449 -7.44 13.03 22.19
CA GLY A 449 -7.42 11.79 21.41
C GLY A 449 -8.04 10.61 22.14
N TYR A 450 -7.82 10.49 23.45
CA TYR A 450 -8.42 9.41 24.27
C TYR A 450 -9.95 9.56 24.32
N LEU A 451 -10.43 10.80 24.44
CA LEU A 451 -11.87 11.10 24.46
C LEU A 451 -12.52 10.92 23.08
N GLU A 452 -11.81 11.29 21.99
CA GLU A 452 -12.25 11.05 20.62
C GLU A 452 -12.40 9.54 20.36
N ARG A 453 -11.37 8.75 20.73
CA ARG A 453 -11.42 7.30 20.67
C ARG A 453 -12.59 6.73 21.48
N PHE A 454 -12.75 7.17 22.73
CA PHE A 454 -13.83 6.69 23.61
C PHE A 454 -15.21 6.92 22.96
N ALA A 455 -15.50 8.13 22.48
CA ALA A 455 -16.79 8.43 21.88
C ALA A 455 -17.07 7.62 20.61
N ALA A 456 -16.05 7.43 19.75
CA ALA A 456 -16.18 6.65 18.54
C ALA A 456 -16.35 5.14 18.83
N ASP A 457 -15.57 4.60 19.78
CA ASP A 457 -15.65 3.17 20.19
C ASP A 457 -16.98 2.90 20.91
N TYR A 458 -17.43 3.82 21.76
CA TYR A 458 -18.74 3.70 22.42
C TYR A 458 -19.87 3.59 21.39
N ALA A 459 -19.89 4.48 20.39
CA ALA A 459 -20.94 4.47 19.37
C ALA A 459 -20.88 3.19 18.50
N ARG A 460 -19.68 2.67 18.20
CA ARG A 460 -19.49 1.41 17.46
C ARG A 460 -20.00 0.19 18.23
N LEU A 461 -19.77 0.15 19.54
CA LEU A 461 -20.15 -0.97 20.40
C LEU A 461 -21.61 -0.92 20.87
N HIS A 462 -22.24 0.27 20.83
CA HIS A 462 -23.64 0.49 21.21
C HIS A 462 -24.40 1.13 20.03
N PRO A 463 -24.58 0.40 18.91
CA PRO A 463 -25.28 0.94 17.76
C PRO A 463 -26.72 1.32 18.11
N VAL A 464 -27.10 2.54 17.81
CA VAL A 464 -28.51 2.98 17.90
C VAL A 464 -29.23 2.41 16.67
N ALA A 465 -30.38 1.81 16.87
CA ALA A 465 -31.22 1.35 15.76
C ALA A 465 -31.44 2.53 14.79
N ALA A 466 -31.15 2.29 13.51
CA ALA A 466 -31.42 3.29 12.48
C ALA A 466 -32.91 3.67 12.58
N SER A 467 -33.21 4.97 12.74
CA SER A 467 -34.60 5.43 12.66
C SER A 467 -35.14 5.02 11.28
N ALA A 468 -36.38 4.51 11.24
CA ALA A 468 -37.01 4.10 9.99
C ALA A 468 -37.16 5.25 8.97
N ASP A 469 -36.93 6.47 9.41
CA ASP A 469 -36.94 7.71 8.63
C ASP A 469 -35.51 8.12 8.20
N VAL A 470 -34.78 7.26 7.50
CA VAL A 470 -33.66 7.75 6.67
C VAL A 470 -34.32 8.47 5.49
N PRO A 471 -34.18 9.81 5.34
CA PRO A 471 -34.75 10.49 4.19
C PRO A 471 -34.23 9.84 2.92
N GLU A 472 -35.14 9.47 2.00
CA GLU A 472 -34.74 9.00 0.68
C GLU A 472 -33.76 10.03 0.10
N ARG A 473 -32.61 9.56 -0.35
CA ARG A 473 -31.65 10.42 -1.04
C ARG A 473 -32.35 11.02 -2.24
N GLY A 474 -32.48 12.36 -2.26
CA GLY A 474 -32.93 13.07 -3.44
C GLY A 474 -32.02 12.82 -4.64
N GLU A 475 -32.39 13.37 -5.80
CA GLU A 475 -31.57 13.30 -7.01
C GLU A 475 -30.16 13.85 -6.72
N ALA A 476 -29.12 13.10 -7.11
CA ALA A 476 -27.74 13.48 -6.85
C ALA A 476 -27.40 14.79 -7.57
N LYS A 477 -26.67 15.69 -6.89
CA LYS A 477 -26.21 16.96 -7.48
C LYS A 477 -25.25 16.76 -8.66
N GLY A 478 -24.58 15.61 -8.74
CA GLY A 478 -23.58 15.25 -9.76
C GLY A 478 -22.81 14.04 -9.34
N LYS A 479 -21.92 13.58 -10.23
CA LYS A 479 -21.11 12.37 -10.05
C LYS A 479 -19.63 12.72 -9.93
N VAL A 480 -18.97 12.27 -8.87
CA VAL A 480 -17.54 12.54 -8.63
C VAL A 480 -16.76 11.27 -8.39
N ALA A 481 -15.52 11.24 -8.88
CA ALA A 481 -14.58 10.14 -8.72
C ALA A 481 -13.49 10.47 -7.69
N VAL A 482 -13.10 9.47 -6.90
CA VAL A 482 -11.97 9.56 -5.96
C VAL A 482 -10.94 8.50 -6.33
N VAL A 483 -9.68 8.88 -6.43
CA VAL A 483 -8.58 8.01 -6.79
C VAL A 483 -7.74 7.71 -5.55
N GLY A 484 -7.91 6.51 -5.01
CA GLY A 484 -7.28 6.04 -3.78
C GLY A 484 -8.19 6.17 -2.55
N SER A 485 -8.24 5.10 -1.76
CA SER A 485 -9.06 4.96 -0.56
C SER A 485 -8.30 5.24 0.74
N GLY A 486 -7.16 5.92 0.67
CA GLY A 486 -6.45 6.39 1.86
C GLY A 486 -7.21 7.49 2.61
N PRO A 487 -6.68 7.99 3.74
CA PRO A 487 -7.37 8.96 4.60
C PRO A 487 -7.90 10.20 3.88
N ALA A 488 -7.16 10.75 2.92
CA ALA A 488 -7.60 11.90 2.13
C ALA A 488 -8.81 11.56 1.25
N GLY A 489 -8.75 10.41 0.55
CA GLY A 489 -9.83 9.93 -0.32
C GLY A 489 -11.11 9.62 0.46
N LEU A 490 -10.99 8.94 1.60
CA LEU A 490 -12.14 8.63 2.47
C LEU A 490 -12.77 9.90 3.06
N SER A 491 -11.93 10.89 3.47
CA SER A 491 -12.42 12.17 3.99
C SER A 491 -13.14 12.97 2.91
N PHE A 492 -12.58 13.05 1.71
CA PHE A 492 -13.23 13.68 0.56
C PHE A 492 -14.55 13.00 0.21
N ALA A 493 -14.54 11.66 0.11
CA ALA A 493 -15.70 10.88 -0.27
C ALA A 493 -16.87 11.06 0.70
N GLY A 494 -16.62 10.99 2.01
CA GLY A 494 -17.64 11.23 3.02
C GLY A 494 -18.20 12.65 2.98
N THR A 495 -17.34 13.66 2.81
CA THR A 495 -17.75 15.06 2.73
C THR A 495 -18.61 15.33 1.49
N MET A 496 -18.22 14.85 0.29
CA MET A 496 -19.00 15.03 -0.94
C MET A 496 -20.34 14.26 -0.90
N CYS A 497 -20.31 13.06 -0.32
CA CYS A 497 -21.51 12.26 -0.11
C CYS A 497 -22.55 12.99 0.77
N GLN A 498 -22.10 13.58 1.90
CA GLN A 498 -22.95 14.41 2.77
C GLN A 498 -23.49 15.65 2.07
N ARG A 499 -22.78 16.17 1.07
CA ARG A 499 -23.20 17.31 0.24
C ARG A 499 -24.16 16.94 -0.89
N GLY A 500 -24.50 15.64 -1.05
CA GLY A 500 -25.49 15.14 -2.00
C GLY A 500 -24.94 14.73 -3.35
N TYR A 501 -23.64 14.48 -3.47
CA TYR A 501 -23.01 13.95 -4.69
C TYR A 501 -23.01 12.42 -4.71
N ASP A 502 -23.01 11.85 -5.92
CA ASP A 502 -22.80 10.44 -6.18
C ASP A 502 -21.30 10.16 -6.26
N VAL A 503 -20.76 9.48 -5.25
CA VAL A 503 -19.32 9.34 -5.06
C VAL A 503 -18.87 7.91 -5.33
N THR A 504 -17.86 7.74 -6.19
CA THR A 504 -17.19 6.44 -6.41
C THR A 504 -15.71 6.56 -6.09
N VAL A 505 -15.22 5.71 -5.20
CA VAL A 505 -13.82 5.58 -4.83
C VAL A 505 -13.20 4.41 -5.59
N PHE A 506 -12.16 4.68 -6.37
CA PHE A 506 -11.37 3.68 -7.09
C PHE A 506 -10.10 3.38 -6.31
N GLU A 507 -9.92 2.12 -5.92
CA GLU A 507 -8.77 1.64 -5.15
C GLU A 507 -7.94 0.64 -5.96
N ALA A 508 -6.63 0.84 -5.96
CA ALA A 508 -5.69 -0.01 -6.68
C ALA A 508 -5.46 -1.37 -6.00
N LEU A 509 -5.61 -1.43 -4.68
CA LEU A 509 -5.41 -2.63 -3.88
C LEU A 509 -6.73 -3.39 -3.67
N HIS A 510 -6.62 -4.61 -3.20
CA HIS A 510 -7.76 -5.47 -2.87
C HIS A 510 -8.45 -5.10 -1.53
N GLU A 511 -7.83 -4.23 -0.73
CA GLU A 511 -8.40 -3.71 0.52
C GLU A 511 -8.58 -2.19 0.46
N ILE A 512 -9.68 -1.71 1.08
CA ILE A 512 -9.98 -0.29 1.21
C ILE A 512 -9.32 0.25 2.47
N GLY A 513 -8.74 1.44 2.40
CA GLY A 513 -8.13 2.11 3.57
C GLY A 513 -6.71 2.65 3.31
N GLY A 514 -6.04 2.17 2.26
CA GLY A 514 -4.68 2.58 1.95
C GLY A 514 -3.72 2.31 3.12
N VAL A 515 -2.94 3.31 3.53
CA VAL A 515 -1.96 3.18 4.62
C VAL A 515 -2.56 2.72 5.95
N LEU A 516 -3.86 2.91 6.18
CA LEU A 516 -4.55 2.43 7.38
C LEU A 516 -4.57 0.90 7.47
N LYS A 517 -4.55 0.22 6.31
CA LYS A 517 -4.57 -1.24 6.19
C LYS A 517 -3.19 -1.82 5.93
N TYR A 518 -2.42 -1.29 4.98
CA TYR A 518 -1.13 -1.89 4.63
C TYR A 518 0.03 -1.41 5.51
N GLY A 519 -0.06 -0.20 6.11
CA GLY A 519 1.07 0.45 6.75
C GLY A 519 1.01 0.54 8.27
N ILE A 520 -0.19 0.62 8.86
CA ILE A 520 -0.35 0.73 10.33
C ILE A 520 -0.71 -0.64 10.90
N PRO A 521 0.14 -1.21 11.79
CA PRO A 521 -0.11 -2.53 12.36
C PRO A 521 -1.34 -2.59 13.28
N GLU A 522 -1.95 -3.77 13.38
CA GLU A 522 -3.15 -3.99 14.20
C GLU A 522 -2.97 -3.68 15.68
N PHE A 523 -1.77 -3.85 16.23
CA PHE A 523 -1.50 -3.47 17.62
C PHE A 523 -1.56 -1.94 17.88
N ARG A 524 -1.65 -1.11 16.82
CA ARG A 524 -1.91 0.33 16.88
C ARG A 524 -3.28 0.72 16.38
N LEU A 525 -3.73 0.09 15.30
CA LEU A 525 -4.99 0.37 14.63
C LEU A 525 -5.61 -0.93 14.13
N PRO A 526 -6.51 -1.54 14.92
CA PRO A 526 -7.16 -2.78 14.52
C PRO A 526 -7.91 -2.64 13.18
N ASN A 527 -7.77 -3.64 12.31
CA ASN A 527 -8.45 -3.66 11.00
C ASN A 527 -9.97 -3.53 11.15
N ALA A 528 -10.57 -4.15 12.17
CA ALA A 528 -12.00 -4.05 12.45
C ALA A 528 -12.49 -2.61 12.69
N VAL A 529 -11.64 -1.75 13.24
CA VAL A 529 -11.96 -0.31 13.41
C VAL A 529 -12.00 0.39 12.06
N VAL A 530 -11.02 0.12 11.20
CA VAL A 530 -10.96 0.69 9.84
C VAL A 530 -12.14 0.21 9.00
N ASP A 531 -12.47 -1.08 9.07
CA ASP A 531 -13.59 -1.68 8.35
C ASP A 531 -14.94 -1.09 8.77
N HIS A 532 -15.13 -0.82 10.07
CA HIS A 532 -16.32 -0.14 10.57
C HIS A 532 -16.47 1.27 9.99
N GLU A 533 -15.38 2.04 9.93
CA GLU A 533 -15.40 3.39 9.34
C GLU A 533 -15.71 3.34 7.84
N ILE A 534 -15.16 2.38 7.11
CA ILE A 534 -15.45 2.17 5.69
C ILE A 534 -16.91 1.74 5.49
N GLN A 535 -17.42 0.86 6.34
CA GLN A 535 -18.80 0.41 6.28
C GLN A 535 -19.79 1.57 6.51
N THR A 536 -19.49 2.46 7.45
CA THR A 536 -20.26 3.69 7.66
C THR A 536 -20.32 4.56 6.39
N LEU A 537 -19.22 4.67 5.64
CA LEU A 537 -19.19 5.39 4.37
C LEU A 537 -20.01 4.67 3.28
N ARG A 538 -19.98 3.34 3.21
CA ARG A 538 -20.82 2.55 2.30
C ARG A 538 -22.31 2.76 2.59
N GLU A 539 -22.70 2.70 3.84
CA GLU A 539 -24.06 2.94 4.30
C GLU A 539 -24.54 4.37 4.00
N SER A 540 -23.60 5.33 4.04
CA SER A 540 -23.86 6.70 3.59
C SER A 540 -24.03 6.83 2.06
N GLY A 541 -23.71 5.77 1.27
CA GLY A 541 -23.88 5.71 -0.18
C GLY A 541 -22.60 5.93 -0.99
N VAL A 542 -21.42 5.91 -0.38
CA VAL A 542 -20.14 5.89 -1.12
C VAL A 542 -19.93 4.51 -1.76
N ARG A 543 -19.66 4.49 -3.07
CA ARG A 543 -19.33 3.27 -3.80
C ARG A 543 -17.82 3.07 -3.84
N PHE A 544 -17.38 1.82 -3.71
CA PHE A 544 -15.96 1.44 -3.77
C PHE A 544 -15.75 0.43 -4.90
N VAL A 545 -14.76 0.69 -5.74
CA VAL A 545 -14.29 -0.18 -6.82
C VAL A 545 -12.84 -0.55 -6.52
N LYS A 546 -12.62 -1.81 -6.12
CA LYS A 546 -11.29 -2.36 -5.83
C LYS A 546 -10.60 -2.83 -7.12
N ASP A 547 -9.29 -3.10 -7.04
CA ASP A 547 -8.46 -3.62 -8.13
C ASP A 547 -8.48 -2.73 -9.39
N CYS A 548 -8.78 -1.45 -9.22
CA CYS A 548 -8.92 -0.48 -10.30
C CYS A 548 -7.89 0.65 -10.16
N ILE A 549 -6.90 0.66 -11.04
CA ILE A 549 -5.81 1.63 -11.05
C ILE A 549 -6.16 2.76 -12.02
N VAL A 550 -6.59 3.90 -11.49
CA VAL A 550 -6.81 5.09 -12.33
C VAL A 550 -5.48 5.56 -12.92
N GLY A 551 -5.47 5.79 -14.23
CA GLY A 551 -4.27 6.03 -15.01
C GLY A 551 -3.69 4.79 -15.70
N LYS A 552 -4.24 3.60 -15.38
CA LYS A 552 -3.88 2.30 -16.00
C LYS A 552 -5.13 1.52 -16.43
N THR A 553 -5.95 1.07 -15.48
CA THR A 553 -7.19 0.32 -15.72
C THR A 553 -8.25 1.21 -16.37
N ILE A 554 -8.38 2.44 -15.88
CA ILE A 554 -9.26 3.47 -16.43
C ILE A 554 -8.52 4.82 -16.46
N SER A 555 -8.68 5.60 -17.52
CA SER A 555 -8.06 6.93 -17.62
C SER A 555 -8.99 8.02 -17.04
N ILE A 556 -8.43 9.21 -16.78
CA ILE A 556 -9.22 10.38 -16.35
C ILE A 556 -10.25 10.75 -17.43
N GLU A 557 -9.86 10.70 -18.73
CA GLU A 557 -10.75 10.98 -19.85
C GLU A 557 -11.89 9.94 -19.95
N ALA A 558 -11.63 8.69 -19.59
CA ALA A 558 -12.68 7.67 -19.57
C ALA A 558 -13.67 7.92 -18.42
N LEU A 559 -13.20 8.38 -17.26
CA LEU A 559 -14.07 8.80 -16.16
C LEU A 559 -14.98 9.97 -16.57
N GLU A 560 -14.44 10.96 -17.26
CA GLU A 560 -15.22 12.08 -17.80
C GLU A 560 -16.30 11.59 -18.79
N GLN A 561 -15.96 10.66 -19.70
CA GLN A 561 -16.92 10.03 -20.62
C GLN A 561 -18.00 9.22 -19.91
N GLU A 562 -17.72 8.66 -18.74
CA GLU A 562 -18.69 7.98 -17.89
C GLU A 562 -19.53 8.94 -17.04
N GLY A 563 -19.38 10.26 -17.24
CA GLY A 563 -20.18 11.31 -16.61
C GLY A 563 -19.70 11.75 -15.23
N TYR A 564 -18.43 11.46 -14.86
CA TYR A 564 -17.84 12.08 -13.68
C TYR A 564 -17.50 13.54 -13.98
N GLU A 565 -18.03 14.45 -13.17
CA GLU A 565 -17.89 15.90 -13.33
C GLU A 565 -16.62 16.46 -12.66
N GLY A 566 -16.10 15.75 -11.67
CA GLY A 566 -14.87 16.07 -10.93
C GLY A 566 -14.14 14.81 -10.48
N VAL A 567 -12.81 14.91 -10.38
CA VAL A 567 -11.93 13.81 -9.94
C VAL A 567 -11.03 14.32 -8.83
N PHE A 568 -11.02 13.64 -7.68
CA PHE A 568 -10.09 13.90 -6.59
C PHE A 568 -8.99 12.84 -6.53
N VAL A 569 -7.74 13.25 -6.67
CA VAL A 569 -6.58 12.35 -6.62
C VAL A 569 -5.98 12.32 -5.22
N ALA A 570 -6.05 11.16 -4.58
CA ALA A 570 -5.54 10.85 -3.26
C ALA A 570 -4.69 9.56 -3.28
N SER A 571 -3.91 9.35 -4.35
CA SER A 571 -3.12 8.13 -4.58
C SER A 571 -1.91 7.97 -3.64
N GLY A 572 -1.70 8.92 -2.74
CA GLY A 572 -0.73 8.84 -1.67
C GLY A 572 0.74 8.96 -2.10
N ALA A 573 1.64 8.65 -1.17
CA ALA A 573 3.07 8.55 -1.36
C ALA A 573 3.52 7.20 -0.80
N GLY A 574 3.84 6.28 -1.67
CA GLY A 574 4.21 4.91 -1.29
C GLY A 574 5.56 4.46 -1.82
N LEU A 575 6.07 5.10 -2.90
CA LEU A 575 7.34 4.71 -3.50
C LEU A 575 8.50 4.90 -2.51
N PRO A 576 9.14 3.80 -2.03
CA PRO A 576 10.13 3.89 -0.96
C PRO A 576 11.41 4.56 -1.44
N ASN A 577 11.99 5.38 -0.57
CA ASN A 577 13.32 5.94 -0.79
C ASN A 577 14.38 4.98 -0.24
N PHE A 578 15.47 4.84 -1.00
CA PHE A 578 16.66 4.12 -0.62
C PHE A 578 17.84 5.08 -0.48
N MET A 579 18.89 4.66 0.22
CA MET A 579 20.03 5.51 0.54
C MET A 579 21.04 5.63 -0.61
N GLY A 580 21.02 4.68 -1.56
CA GLY A 580 21.97 4.59 -2.66
C GLY A 580 23.38 4.21 -2.19
N ILE A 581 23.49 3.39 -1.13
CA ILE A 581 24.76 2.95 -0.56
C ILE A 581 25.12 1.52 -1.00
N PRO A 582 26.42 1.15 -0.99
CA PRO A 582 26.84 -0.18 -1.38
C PRO A 582 26.15 -1.29 -0.58
N GLY A 583 25.70 -2.32 -1.27
CA GLY A 583 25.03 -3.49 -0.71
C GLY A 583 23.52 -3.30 -0.43
N GLU A 584 22.92 -2.16 -0.76
CA GLU A 584 21.51 -1.87 -0.42
C GLU A 584 20.49 -2.76 -1.14
N ASN A 585 20.87 -3.37 -2.26
CA ASN A 585 20.03 -4.32 -2.98
C ASN A 585 20.30 -5.79 -2.60
N ALA A 586 21.05 -6.04 -1.54
CA ALA A 586 21.28 -7.39 -1.03
C ALA A 586 19.99 -8.05 -0.51
N THR A 587 19.99 -9.37 -0.41
CA THR A 587 18.94 -10.16 0.23
C THR A 587 18.88 -9.85 1.73
N GLY A 588 17.71 -9.86 2.34
CA GLY A 588 17.49 -9.45 3.73
C GLY A 588 17.44 -7.93 3.93
N ILE A 589 17.38 -7.12 2.85
CA ILE A 589 17.15 -5.69 2.94
C ILE A 589 15.81 -5.38 2.28
N LEU A 590 14.88 -4.83 3.07
CA LEU A 590 13.52 -4.50 2.66
C LEU A 590 13.25 -3.01 2.89
N SER A 591 12.31 -2.45 2.14
CA SER A 591 11.69 -1.19 2.56
C SER A 591 10.68 -1.45 3.68
N SER A 592 10.38 -0.45 4.52
CA SER A 592 9.31 -0.57 5.51
C SER A 592 7.95 -0.82 4.86
N ASN A 593 7.72 -0.27 3.67
CA ASN A 593 6.47 -0.52 2.94
C ASN A 593 6.36 -1.97 2.46
N GLU A 594 7.45 -2.59 1.96
CA GLU A 594 7.46 -4.00 1.62
C GLU A 594 7.20 -4.86 2.85
N TYR A 595 7.93 -4.58 3.93
CA TYR A 595 7.83 -5.31 5.19
C TYR A 595 6.41 -5.27 5.76
N LEU A 596 5.87 -4.06 5.95
CA LEU A 596 4.54 -3.88 6.54
C LEU A 596 3.41 -4.34 5.61
N THR A 597 3.55 -4.19 4.29
CA THR A 597 2.54 -4.70 3.34
C THR A 597 2.45 -6.23 3.41
N ARG A 598 3.58 -6.94 3.50
CA ARG A 598 3.56 -8.41 3.67
C ARG A 598 2.86 -8.80 4.98
N VAL A 599 3.20 -8.15 6.09
CA VAL A 599 2.66 -8.50 7.40
C VAL A 599 1.20 -8.07 7.57
N ASN A 600 0.85 -6.82 7.22
CA ASN A 600 -0.48 -6.27 7.50
C ASN A 600 -1.51 -6.57 6.40
N LEU A 601 -1.14 -6.33 5.12
CA LEU A 601 -2.08 -6.48 3.99
C LEU A 601 -2.19 -7.92 3.50
N MET A 602 -1.05 -8.64 3.49
CA MET A 602 -0.99 -10.03 3.02
C MET A 602 -1.06 -11.04 4.18
N ASP A 603 -1.17 -10.55 5.41
CA ASP A 603 -1.28 -11.37 6.63
C ASP A 603 -0.18 -12.45 6.76
N ALA A 604 1.05 -12.11 6.36
CA ALA A 604 2.16 -13.04 6.23
C ALA A 604 2.54 -13.77 7.55
N SER A 605 2.09 -13.25 8.71
CA SER A 605 2.27 -13.92 10.01
C SER A 605 1.23 -15.01 10.29
N SER A 606 0.23 -15.15 9.45
CA SER A 606 -0.80 -16.17 9.58
C SER A 606 -0.35 -17.49 8.98
N ALA A 607 -0.58 -18.60 9.66
CA ALA A 607 -0.35 -19.93 9.11
C ALA A 607 -1.22 -20.26 7.88
N LEU A 608 -2.24 -19.43 7.59
CA LEU A 608 -3.09 -19.59 6.41
C LEU A 608 -2.56 -18.84 5.19
N SER A 609 -1.65 -17.87 5.39
CA SER A 609 -1.13 -17.04 4.30
C SER A 609 -0.06 -17.76 3.48
N ASP A 610 -0.19 -17.69 2.15
CA ASP A 610 0.86 -18.17 1.24
C ASP A 610 2.04 -17.18 1.14
N THR A 611 1.87 -15.95 1.64
CA THR A 611 2.92 -14.92 1.58
C THR A 611 3.95 -15.16 2.68
N PRO A 612 5.24 -15.36 2.37
CA PRO A 612 6.24 -15.60 3.39
C PRO A 612 6.46 -14.37 4.27
N ALA A 613 6.52 -14.58 5.60
CA ALA A 613 6.87 -13.55 6.57
C ALA A 613 8.37 -13.24 6.47
N PRO A 614 8.76 -11.96 6.37
CA PRO A 614 10.17 -11.59 6.40
C PRO A 614 10.70 -11.58 7.84
N GLU A 615 11.26 -12.68 8.29
CA GLU A 615 11.79 -12.85 9.63
C GLU A 615 13.30 -12.57 9.71
N GLY A 616 13.78 -12.16 10.88
CA GLY A 616 15.19 -11.95 11.18
C GLY A 616 15.45 -12.04 12.69
N ARG A 617 16.62 -12.58 13.06
CA ARG A 617 17.04 -12.64 14.47
C ARG A 617 17.61 -11.33 14.96
N HIS A 618 18.39 -10.65 14.11
CA HIS A 618 19.03 -9.36 14.39
C HIS A 618 18.54 -8.32 13.41
N VAL A 619 17.45 -7.64 13.78
CA VAL A 619 16.75 -6.69 12.89
C VAL A 619 17.26 -5.28 13.12
N VAL A 620 17.63 -4.61 12.04
CA VAL A 620 18.01 -3.20 12.04
C VAL A 620 17.00 -2.39 11.23
N VAL A 621 16.38 -1.39 11.86
CA VAL A 621 15.45 -0.46 11.19
C VAL A 621 16.11 0.90 11.04
N VAL A 622 16.25 1.36 9.81
CA VAL A 622 16.89 2.64 9.48
C VAL A 622 15.86 3.74 9.36
N GLY A 623 15.78 4.63 10.34
CA GLY A 623 14.81 5.74 10.32
C GLY A 623 14.28 6.08 11.72
N GLY A 624 13.55 7.19 11.86
CA GLY A 624 13.04 7.66 13.16
C GLY A 624 11.59 8.16 13.08
N GLY A 625 10.84 7.78 12.04
CA GLY A 625 9.42 8.12 11.87
C GLY A 625 8.47 7.06 12.45
N ASN A 626 7.16 7.32 12.38
CA ASN A 626 6.16 6.35 12.84
C ASN A 626 6.30 5.00 12.14
N THR A 627 6.54 4.99 10.82
CA THR A 627 6.73 3.76 10.05
C THR A 627 7.96 2.95 10.53
N ALA A 628 9.01 3.63 11.01
CA ALA A 628 10.15 2.95 11.61
C ALA A 628 9.77 2.30 12.95
N MET A 629 8.99 3.01 13.78
CA MET A 629 8.45 2.44 15.02
C MET A 629 7.53 1.25 14.75
N ASP A 630 6.66 1.36 13.76
CA ASP A 630 5.78 0.27 13.33
C ASP A 630 6.60 -0.95 12.89
N SER A 631 7.61 -0.74 12.04
CA SER A 631 8.45 -1.83 11.53
C SER A 631 9.27 -2.52 12.63
N VAL A 632 9.92 -1.76 13.52
CA VAL A 632 10.76 -2.34 14.57
C VAL A 632 9.95 -3.08 15.63
N ARG A 633 8.77 -2.56 15.97
CA ARG A 633 7.85 -3.20 16.92
C ARG A 633 7.22 -4.46 16.32
N THR A 634 6.93 -4.45 15.01
CA THR A 634 6.48 -5.63 14.27
C THR A 634 7.57 -6.71 14.26
N ALA A 635 8.85 -6.33 14.06
CA ALA A 635 9.95 -7.27 14.05
C ALA A 635 10.11 -8.02 15.38
N LEU A 636 9.96 -7.34 16.54
CA LEU A 636 9.95 -8.01 17.85
C LEU A 636 8.82 -9.05 17.94
N ARG A 637 7.61 -8.67 17.47
CA ARG A 637 6.43 -9.54 17.49
C ARG A 637 6.54 -10.76 16.57
N LEU A 638 7.37 -10.66 15.53
CA LEU A 638 7.73 -11.79 14.65
C LEU A 638 8.94 -12.59 15.17
N GLY A 639 9.39 -12.36 16.41
CA GLY A 639 10.38 -13.20 17.08
C GLY A 639 11.84 -12.74 16.95
N ALA A 640 12.10 -11.50 16.55
CA ALA A 640 13.47 -10.98 16.54
C ALA A 640 14.11 -11.01 17.93
N GLU A 641 15.31 -11.57 18.05
CA GLU A 641 16.09 -11.61 19.30
C GLU A 641 16.58 -10.21 19.68
N THR A 642 16.92 -9.41 18.67
CA THR A 642 17.29 -8.00 18.82
C THR A 642 16.68 -7.17 17.71
N ALA A 643 16.06 -6.05 18.08
CA ALA A 643 15.55 -5.07 17.15
C ALA A 643 16.13 -3.69 17.48
N THR A 644 16.82 -3.08 16.52
CA THR A 644 17.57 -1.83 16.72
C THR A 644 17.13 -0.76 15.73
N VAL A 645 16.72 0.40 16.24
CA VAL A 645 16.50 1.60 15.42
C VAL A 645 17.82 2.34 15.24
N VAL A 646 18.23 2.54 13.99
CA VAL A 646 19.38 3.39 13.64
C VAL A 646 18.85 4.71 13.11
N TYR A 647 19.23 5.80 13.76
CA TYR A 647 18.78 7.15 13.39
C TYR A 647 19.92 8.17 13.37
N ARG A 648 20.01 8.90 12.27
CA ARG A 648 21.12 9.86 12.02
C ARG A 648 21.12 11.13 12.87
N ARG A 649 20.03 11.42 13.60
CA ARG A 649 19.91 12.54 14.55
C ARG A 649 19.72 12.01 15.96
N SER A 650 19.52 12.89 16.94
CA SER A 650 19.16 12.47 18.29
C SER A 650 17.68 12.14 18.41
N GLU A 651 17.31 11.57 19.54
CA GLU A 651 15.92 11.19 19.82
C GLU A 651 14.97 12.39 19.81
N THR A 652 15.46 13.55 20.24
CA THR A 652 14.67 14.80 20.25
C THR A 652 14.20 15.22 18.86
N GLU A 653 14.97 14.90 17.82
CA GLU A 653 14.62 15.21 16.43
C GLU A 653 13.80 14.11 15.75
N MET A 654 13.44 13.03 16.45
CA MET A 654 12.60 11.97 15.87
C MET A 654 11.22 12.52 15.52
N PRO A 655 10.75 12.33 14.28
CA PRO A 655 9.40 12.75 13.87
C PRO A 655 8.28 11.83 14.39
N ALA A 656 8.61 10.65 14.89
CA ALA A 656 7.64 9.70 15.44
C ALA A 656 6.84 10.31 16.60
N ARG A 657 5.67 9.74 16.89
CA ARG A 657 4.91 10.08 18.09
C ARG A 657 5.70 9.70 19.35
N VAL A 658 5.63 10.53 20.35
CA VAL A 658 6.32 10.31 21.64
C VAL A 658 5.87 9.00 22.28
N GLU A 659 4.57 8.71 22.21
CA GLU A 659 3.97 7.48 22.72
C GLU A 659 4.54 6.22 22.01
N GLU A 660 4.70 6.26 20.69
CA GLU A 660 5.24 5.13 19.91
C GLU A 660 6.72 4.87 20.22
N VAL A 661 7.50 5.92 20.44
CA VAL A 661 8.91 5.80 20.88
C VAL A 661 8.97 5.21 22.31
N LYS A 662 8.09 5.66 23.20
CA LYS A 662 7.96 5.12 24.57
C LYS A 662 7.64 3.62 24.50
N HIS A 663 6.61 3.24 23.74
CA HIS A 663 6.19 1.84 23.60
C HIS A 663 7.32 0.96 23.05
N ALA A 664 7.98 1.41 21.97
CA ALA A 664 9.11 0.67 21.39
C ALA A 664 10.22 0.42 22.41
N ARG A 665 10.54 1.42 23.23
CA ARG A 665 11.57 1.30 24.29
C ARG A 665 11.17 0.32 25.36
N GLU A 666 9.94 0.39 25.85
CA GLU A 666 9.40 -0.50 26.87
C GLU A 666 9.32 -1.95 26.37
N GLU A 667 9.09 -2.16 25.07
CA GLU A 667 9.09 -3.46 24.40
C GLU A 667 10.50 -4.04 24.15
N GLY A 668 11.57 -3.31 24.51
CA GLY A 668 12.95 -3.78 24.40
C GLY A 668 13.70 -3.38 23.14
N VAL A 669 13.13 -2.48 22.30
CA VAL A 669 13.82 -1.93 21.12
C VAL A 669 15.05 -1.14 21.55
N ARG A 670 16.18 -1.38 20.89
CA ARG A 670 17.43 -0.61 21.06
C ARG A 670 17.42 0.60 20.15
N PHE A 671 17.85 1.76 20.67
CA PHE A 671 17.95 3.00 19.91
C PHE A 671 19.42 3.40 19.74
N LEU A 672 19.92 3.31 18.52
CA LEU A 672 21.24 3.76 18.13
C LEU A 672 21.09 5.08 17.35
N THR A 673 21.03 6.17 18.11
CA THR A 673 20.93 7.53 17.56
C THR A 673 22.29 8.06 17.15
N LEU A 674 22.32 9.15 16.37
CA LEU A 674 23.55 9.77 15.84
C LEU A 674 24.41 8.77 15.02
N HIS A 675 23.75 7.87 14.29
CA HIS A 675 24.39 6.91 13.40
C HIS A 675 23.65 6.86 12.06
N ASN A 676 24.42 6.76 10.98
CA ASN A 676 23.90 6.68 9.62
C ASN A 676 24.54 5.52 8.85
N PRO A 677 23.78 4.62 8.25
CA PRO A 677 24.35 3.57 7.42
C PRO A 677 25.14 4.13 6.24
N VAL A 678 26.29 3.51 5.96
CA VAL A 678 27.14 3.88 4.83
C VAL A 678 27.42 2.69 3.90
N ARG A 679 27.21 1.47 4.40
CA ARG A 679 27.39 0.24 3.63
C ARG A 679 26.68 -0.94 4.31
N TYR A 680 26.18 -1.87 3.51
CA TYR A 680 25.74 -3.18 3.97
C TYR A 680 26.75 -4.24 3.55
N ILE A 681 27.13 -5.10 4.51
CA ILE A 681 28.09 -6.20 4.31
C ILE A 681 27.29 -7.49 4.17
N THR A 682 27.58 -8.23 3.10
CA THR A 682 26.91 -9.49 2.79
C THR A 682 27.85 -10.68 2.93
N ASP A 683 27.27 -11.85 3.09
CA ASP A 683 27.99 -13.13 2.91
C ASP A 683 28.16 -13.46 1.41
N GLU A 684 28.75 -14.63 1.15
CA GLU A 684 28.98 -15.14 -0.22
C GLU A 684 27.67 -15.43 -0.99
N ALA A 685 26.57 -15.70 -0.29
CA ALA A 685 25.24 -15.91 -0.87
C ALA A 685 24.51 -14.60 -1.18
N GLY A 686 25.07 -13.46 -0.77
CA GLY A 686 24.48 -12.13 -0.97
C GLY A 686 23.47 -11.73 0.10
N HIS A 687 23.39 -12.45 1.23
CA HIS A 687 22.56 -12.05 2.37
C HIS A 687 23.28 -11.04 3.26
N VAL A 688 22.54 -10.02 3.75
CA VAL A 688 23.09 -9.05 4.69
C VAL A 688 23.50 -9.73 6.01
N ARG A 689 24.69 -9.35 6.54
CA ARG A 689 25.23 -9.84 7.80
C ARG A 689 25.62 -8.73 8.75
N GLN A 690 25.97 -7.56 8.22
CA GLN A 690 26.33 -6.41 9.05
C GLN A 690 25.97 -5.10 8.34
N VAL A 691 25.75 -4.06 9.15
CA VAL A 691 25.60 -2.68 8.71
C VAL A 691 26.81 -1.88 9.20
N GLU A 692 27.53 -1.23 8.29
CA GLU A 692 28.54 -0.22 8.63
C GLU A 692 27.85 1.12 8.85
N LEU A 693 28.12 1.73 10.00
CA LEU A 693 27.49 2.93 10.49
C LEU A 693 28.52 4.03 10.70
N GLN A 694 28.27 5.18 10.11
CA GLN A 694 29.00 6.42 10.37
C GLN A 694 28.42 7.11 11.60
N GLU A 695 29.24 7.41 12.60
CA GLU A 695 28.83 8.23 13.74
C GLU A 695 28.62 9.68 13.29
N MET A 696 27.60 10.32 13.87
CA MET A 696 27.16 11.66 13.51
C MET A 696 27.21 12.59 14.72
N ARG A 697 27.35 13.87 14.48
CA ARG A 697 27.08 14.94 15.46
C ARG A 697 25.98 15.88 14.94
N LEU A 698 25.36 16.62 15.83
CA LEU A 698 24.34 17.60 15.45
C LEU A 698 24.99 18.98 15.20
N GLY A 699 24.82 19.45 13.97
CA GLY A 699 25.19 20.83 13.55
C GLY A 699 24.04 21.83 13.75
N GLU A 700 24.01 22.88 12.93
CA GLU A 700 22.97 23.91 12.95
C GLU A 700 21.60 23.39 12.45
N PRO A 701 20.47 23.99 12.85
CA PRO A 701 19.14 23.62 12.40
C PRO A 701 18.98 23.77 10.88
N ASP A 702 18.25 22.82 10.27
CA ASP A 702 17.83 22.89 8.87
C ASP A 702 16.55 23.73 8.71
N ALA A 703 16.06 23.89 7.47
CA ALA A 703 14.83 24.63 7.17
C ALA A 703 13.56 24.09 7.88
N SER A 704 13.61 22.88 8.43
CA SER A 704 12.53 22.30 9.24
C SER A 704 12.68 22.59 10.74
N GLY A 705 13.73 23.31 11.14
CA GLY A 705 14.07 23.59 12.54
C GLY A 705 14.79 22.45 13.27
N ARG A 706 15.08 21.32 12.59
CA ARG A 706 15.81 20.18 13.17
C ARG A 706 17.30 20.31 12.90
N ARG A 707 18.12 19.98 13.89
CA ARG A 707 19.58 20.04 13.77
C ARG A 707 20.09 19.08 12.70
N ARG A 708 21.02 19.56 11.85
CA ARG A 708 21.58 18.76 10.75
C ARG A 708 22.53 17.70 11.30
N PRO A 709 22.46 16.45 10.79
CA PRO A 709 23.45 15.44 11.12
C PRO A 709 24.71 15.68 10.28
N GLU A 710 25.86 15.77 10.94
CA GLU A 710 27.18 15.90 10.33
C GLU A 710 28.04 14.69 10.68
N PRO A 711 28.76 14.07 9.72
CA PRO A 711 29.59 12.91 9.99
C PRO A 711 30.80 13.28 10.85
N ILE A 712 31.17 12.39 11.77
CA ILE A 712 32.43 12.44 12.50
C ILE A 712 33.47 11.64 11.70
N GLU A 713 34.43 12.31 11.09
CA GLU A 713 35.36 11.64 10.17
C GLU A 713 36.11 10.48 10.82
N GLY A 714 36.10 9.32 10.14
CA GLY A 714 36.78 8.11 10.59
C GLY A 714 36.07 7.33 11.70
N ALA A 715 34.96 7.82 12.26
CA ALA A 715 34.19 7.12 13.28
C ALA A 715 33.17 6.16 12.64
N ILE A 716 33.63 4.94 12.35
CA ILE A 716 32.82 3.86 11.77
C ILE A 716 32.62 2.77 12.81
N THR A 717 31.39 2.35 12.99
CA THR A 717 31.00 1.19 13.83
C THR A 717 30.31 0.14 12.97
N ARG A 718 30.23 -1.09 13.46
CA ARG A 718 29.51 -2.20 12.80
C ARG A 718 28.45 -2.76 13.70
N LEU A 719 27.32 -3.08 13.13
CA LEU A 719 26.20 -3.73 13.80
C LEU A 719 25.82 -4.98 13.03
N ASP A 720 25.72 -6.11 13.72
CA ASP A 720 25.26 -7.37 13.12
C ASP A 720 23.78 -7.24 12.77
N ALA A 721 23.42 -7.75 11.59
CA ALA A 721 22.06 -7.72 11.09
C ALA A 721 21.85 -8.82 10.04
N ASP A 722 20.79 -9.57 10.14
CA ASP A 722 20.32 -10.53 9.13
C ASP A 722 19.05 -10.04 8.42
N LEU A 723 18.38 -9.02 8.97
CA LEU A 723 17.29 -8.28 8.34
C LEU A 723 17.47 -6.77 8.56
N VAL A 724 17.41 -6.01 7.47
CA VAL A 724 17.43 -4.55 7.51
C VAL A 724 16.16 -3.98 6.88
N ILE A 725 15.50 -3.06 7.59
CA ILE A 725 14.29 -2.40 7.12
C ILE A 725 14.58 -0.91 6.92
N VAL A 726 14.53 -0.46 5.67
CA VAL A 726 14.81 0.93 5.29
C VAL A 726 13.52 1.75 5.41
N SER A 727 13.48 2.70 6.35
CA SER A 727 12.33 3.54 6.71
C SER A 727 12.68 5.04 6.67
N ILE A 728 13.28 5.51 5.57
CA ILE A 728 13.77 6.89 5.42
C ILE A 728 12.80 7.82 4.67
N GLY A 729 11.57 7.41 4.54
CA GLY A 729 10.48 8.14 3.90
C GLY A 729 10.14 7.60 2.52
N VAL A 730 9.10 8.20 1.93
CA VAL A 730 8.50 7.78 0.67
C VAL A 730 8.38 8.96 -0.29
N SER A 731 8.27 8.63 -1.57
CA SER A 731 8.00 9.56 -2.67
C SER A 731 6.57 9.37 -3.20
N PRO A 732 5.98 10.38 -3.87
CA PRO A 732 4.65 10.29 -4.45
C PRO A 732 4.49 9.11 -5.40
N ASN A 733 3.29 8.50 -5.44
CA ASN A 733 2.98 7.45 -6.40
C ASN A 733 3.00 8.02 -7.83
N PRO A 734 3.80 7.47 -8.77
CA PRO A 734 4.01 8.07 -10.08
C PRO A 734 2.92 7.76 -11.12
N ILE A 735 1.98 6.86 -10.84
CA ILE A 735 1.04 6.33 -11.85
C ILE A 735 0.15 7.43 -12.41
N VAL A 736 -0.61 8.14 -11.58
CA VAL A 736 -1.49 9.22 -12.02
C VAL A 736 -0.69 10.39 -12.58
N PRO A 737 0.38 10.89 -11.91
CA PRO A 737 1.22 11.93 -12.46
C PRO A 737 1.76 11.66 -13.88
N HIS A 738 2.14 10.42 -14.18
CA HIS A 738 2.66 10.06 -15.49
C HIS A 738 1.56 9.80 -16.55
N ALA A 739 0.34 9.45 -16.10
CA ALA A 739 -0.77 9.13 -17.00
C ALA A 739 -1.50 10.37 -17.53
N VAL A 740 -1.51 11.48 -16.77
CA VAL A 740 -2.26 12.69 -17.09
C VAL A 740 -1.37 13.71 -17.79
N LYS A 741 -1.62 13.92 -19.08
CA LYS A 741 -0.88 14.90 -19.88
C LYS A 741 -1.19 16.33 -19.45
N GLY A 742 -0.15 17.17 -19.31
CA GLY A 742 -0.29 18.57 -18.92
C GLY A 742 -0.49 18.80 -17.42
N LEU A 743 -0.45 17.75 -16.61
CA LEU A 743 -0.48 17.89 -15.16
C LEU A 743 0.85 18.47 -14.64
N GLU A 744 0.77 19.60 -13.95
CA GLU A 744 1.94 20.22 -13.36
C GLU A 744 2.36 19.50 -12.06
N LEU A 745 3.68 19.31 -11.93
CA LEU A 745 4.28 18.60 -10.81
C LEU A 745 5.27 19.50 -10.06
N GLY A 746 5.28 19.34 -8.74
CA GLY A 746 6.28 19.94 -7.87
C GLY A 746 7.66 19.26 -7.98
N ARG A 747 8.68 19.86 -7.34
CA ARG A 747 10.09 19.40 -7.42
C ARG A 747 10.31 17.94 -6.99
N LYS A 748 9.44 17.37 -6.17
CA LYS A 748 9.54 15.98 -5.67
C LYS A 748 8.56 15.04 -6.37
N GLY A 749 7.99 15.42 -7.50
CA GLY A 749 7.00 14.63 -8.22
C GLY A 749 5.59 14.67 -7.58
N THR A 750 5.34 15.55 -6.61
CA THR A 750 4.01 15.79 -6.05
C THR A 750 3.13 16.49 -7.08
N ILE A 751 1.81 16.30 -7.04
CA ILE A 751 0.89 17.09 -7.85
C ILE A 751 0.87 18.52 -7.32
N ALA A 752 1.08 19.49 -8.21
CA ALA A 752 0.94 20.91 -7.89
C ALA A 752 -0.55 21.28 -7.84
N VAL A 753 -0.97 21.93 -6.75
CA VAL A 753 -2.33 22.45 -6.58
C VAL A 753 -2.30 23.89 -6.11
N ASP A 754 -3.36 24.61 -6.41
CA ASP A 754 -3.58 25.98 -5.91
C ASP A 754 -4.15 25.99 -4.48
N ASP A 755 -4.56 27.18 -4.02
CA ASP A 755 -5.18 27.36 -2.73
C ASP A 755 -6.57 26.71 -2.62
N HIS A 756 -7.21 26.32 -3.72
CA HIS A 756 -8.47 25.59 -3.80
C HIS A 756 -8.27 24.08 -3.98
N MET A 757 -7.07 23.54 -3.79
CA MET A 757 -6.71 22.13 -4.00
C MET A 757 -6.93 21.66 -5.45
N GLN A 758 -7.08 22.59 -6.41
CA GLN A 758 -7.25 22.32 -7.83
C GLN A 758 -5.90 22.24 -8.53
N SER A 759 -5.72 21.27 -9.44
CA SER A 759 -4.50 21.11 -10.22
C SER A 759 -4.53 22.00 -11.49
N SER A 760 -3.47 21.91 -12.30
CA SER A 760 -3.46 22.52 -13.65
C SER A 760 -4.54 21.98 -14.60
N ILE A 761 -5.20 20.88 -14.27
CA ILE A 761 -6.33 20.30 -15.02
C ILE A 761 -7.64 20.65 -14.31
N PRO A 762 -8.56 21.40 -14.92
CA PRO A 762 -9.71 22.00 -14.21
C PRO A 762 -10.60 21.04 -13.44
N MET A 763 -10.86 19.83 -13.96
CA MET A 763 -11.70 18.83 -13.27
C MET A 763 -10.95 18.01 -12.22
N LEU A 764 -9.62 18.21 -12.10
CA LEU A 764 -8.77 17.36 -11.26
C LEU A 764 -8.29 18.14 -10.04
N PHE A 765 -8.74 17.70 -8.89
CA PHE A 765 -8.31 18.13 -7.57
C PHE A 765 -7.39 17.09 -6.95
N ALA A 766 -6.51 17.49 -6.03
CA ALA A 766 -5.63 16.54 -5.36
C ALA A 766 -5.37 16.93 -3.90
N GLY A 767 -5.07 15.93 -3.06
CA GLY A 767 -4.78 16.18 -1.64
C GLY A 767 -4.16 14.95 -0.94
N GLY A 768 -3.68 15.15 0.28
CA GLY A 768 -2.94 14.16 1.04
C GLY A 768 -1.49 14.03 0.56
N ASP A 769 -0.92 12.85 0.74
CA ASP A 769 0.52 12.65 0.53
C ASP A 769 0.95 12.80 -0.94
N ILE A 770 0.06 12.67 -1.90
CA ILE A 770 0.37 12.93 -3.33
C ILE A 770 0.70 14.41 -3.59
N VAL A 771 0.23 15.31 -2.73
CA VAL A 771 0.50 16.77 -2.77
C VAL A 771 1.57 17.17 -1.78
N ARG A 772 1.51 16.65 -0.53
CA ARG A 772 2.39 17.09 0.58
C ARG A 772 3.71 16.31 0.65
N GLY A 773 3.78 15.11 0.07
CA GLY A 773 4.70 14.08 0.49
C GLY A 773 4.19 13.39 1.75
N GLY A 774 4.96 12.45 2.31
CA GLY A 774 4.53 11.71 3.50
C GLY A 774 4.16 12.62 4.68
N ALA A 775 2.92 12.53 5.15
CA ALA A 775 2.34 13.35 6.20
C ALA A 775 1.59 12.50 7.26
N THR A 776 0.65 13.09 7.98
CA THR A 776 -0.17 12.39 8.97
C THR A 776 -1.57 12.12 8.43
N VAL A 777 -2.23 11.08 8.97
CA VAL A 777 -3.61 10.71 8.62
C VAL A 777 -4.54 11.93 8.65
N ILE A 778 -4.53 12.69 9.74
CA ILE A 778 -5.43 13.83 9.91
C ILE A 778 -5.10 15.02 8.98
N LEU A 779 -3.85 15.24 8.61
CA LEU A 779 -3.49 16.26 7.63
C LEU A 779 -4.01 15.88 6.24
N ALA A 780 -3.87 14.61 5.87
CA ALA A 780 -4.43 14.09 4.63
C ALA A 780 -5.97 14.20 4.60
N MET A 781 -6.63 13.90 5.72
CA MET A 781 -8.08 14.09 5.87
C MET A 781 -8.48 15.56 5.73
N GLY A 782 -7.70 16.49 6.30
CA GLY A 782 -7.92 17.93 6.18
C GLY A 782 -7.86 18.40 4.73
N ASP A 783 -6.92 17.88 3.93
CA ASP A 783 -6.85 18.16 2.50
C ASP A 783 -8.06 17.62 1.75
N GLY A 784 -8.47 16.38 2.04
CA GLY A 784 -9.65 15.78 1.43
C GLY A 784 -10.92 16.58 1.69
N LYS A 785 -11.12 17.01 2.95
CA LYS A 785 -12.24 17.87 3.33
C LYS A 785 -12.22 19.20 2.59
N ARG A 786 -11.07 19.89 2.58
CA ARG A 786 -10.91 21.18 1.90
C ARG A 786 -11.15 21.05 0.39
N ALA A 787 -10.59 20.01 -0.23
CA ALA A 787 -10.79 19.74 -1.66
C ALA A 787 -12.27 19.48 -1.99
N ALA A 788 -13.01 18.79 -1.09
CA ALA A 788 -14.44 18.57 -1.26
C ALA A 788 -15.25 19.87 -1.18
N GLU A 789 -14.90 20.76 -0.25
CA GLU A 789 -15.51 22.08 -0.11
C GLU A 789 -15.28 22.91 -1.38
N CYS A 790 -14.06 23.00 -1.85
CA CYS A 790 -13.70 23.74 -3.06
C CYS A 790 -14.30 23.14 -4.35
N MET A 791 -14.37 21.81 -4.45
CA MET A 791 -14.99 21.15 -5.61
C MET A 791 -16.51 21.37 -5.64
N ASP A 792 -17.20 21.35 -4.49
CA ASP A 792 -18.64 21.67 -4.41
C ASP A 792 -18.92 23.10 -4.89
N GLU A 793 -18.11 24.07 -4.47
CA GLU A 793 -18.19 25.47 -4.95
C GLU A 793 -17.96 25.54 -6.46
N TRP A 794 -16.89 24.94 -6.97
CA TRP A 794 -16.53 24.93 -8.40
C TRP A 794 -17.62 24.26 -9.27
N LEU A 795 -18.20 23.12 -8.85
CA LEU A 795 -19.27 22.43 -9.56
C LEU A 795 -20.58 23.24 -9.55
N SER A 796 -20.87 23.93 -8.43
CA SER A 796 -22.05 24.76 -8.30
C SER A 796 -22.01 25.98 -9.22
N GLU A 797 -20.85 26.64 -9.33
CA GLU A 797 -20.64 27.78 -10.25
C GLU A 797 -20.80 27.41 -11.73
N ARG A 798 -20.52 26.18 -12.12
CA ARG A 798 -20.67 25.69 -13.50
C ARG A 798 -22.11 25.34 -13.89
N LYS A 799 -22.97 25.12 -12.89
CA LYS A 799 -24.38 24.75 -13.10
C LYS A 799 -25.33 25.97 -13.00
N GLY A 800 -24.87 27.06 -12.38
CA GLY A 800 -25.59 28.34 -12.31
C GLY A 800 -25.26 29.24 -13.48
#